data_3c61e914caad118bbd5fd244149e15ff
#
_entry.id   3c61e914caad118bbd5fd244149e15ff
#
_cell.length_a   1.000
_cell.length_b   1.000
_cell.length_c   1.000
_cell.angle_alpha   90.00
_cell.angle_beta   90.00
_cell.angle_gamma   90.00
#
_symmetry.space_group_name_H-M   'P 1'
#
loop_
_entity.id
_entity.type
_entity.pdbx_description
1 polymer ?
#
loop_
_entity_poly.entity_id
_entity_poly.type
_entity_poly.pdbx_seq_one_letter_code
_entity_poly.pdbx_strand_id
1 'polypeptide(L)'
;MNYDVNLNEKLKQYFGFDKFKGNQEAIIRNLLDGRNTFVLMPTGGGKSLCYQLPSLIMDGTAIVISPLIALMKNQVDVINGMTETDGVAHYLNSSLNKSAIDKVKSDILEGKTKLLYVAPESLTKEDNVDFLCGVKISFYAVDEAHCISEWGHDFRPEYRRIRPIINEIGNAPVIALTATATDKVRTDIKKSLGILDATEYKSSFNRPNLYYEVRHKTKDIDKQIVKFIKQNPGKSGIIYCLSRKKVEELAAVLRANDIKAAAYHAGLDSGTRSSTQDDFLMERIDVIVATIAFGMGIDKPDVRFVIHYDIPKSLEGYYQETGRAGRDGGEGKCIAFYSYKDLKKLEKFMEGKPVAEQDIGRQLLQETAAYAESSVCRRKMLLHYFGEEYDKDNCGNCDNCLHPKTKIEGKDALLVVLNAIAAIKEDFRTDYVIDFVEGKDNNDIVAHKHDKLEEFGSGEDMDEKLWNPVIRQALIAGFLKKDVENYGILKLTPAGKKFIKNPHSFMIVLDNEFNEDEEEDGHDGISSALDPTLHAMLKDLRKKVSKKVKLPPYVIFQDVSLEQMATVYPITLDDLQNIQGVGAGKARRYGKEFVALIKKYCEENDIERPEDLRVRTVAKKSVLKVKIIQSIDRQVALDDIAEAQGLEFDELLDEVEAIVYSGTKINIDYFLEDVMDDDHVDDIYEYFKESDTDDLETAMDELGGDYTEDEIRLVRIKFMSDMGN
;
A
#
# COMPACT_ATOMS: atom_id res chain seq x y z
N MET A 1 -13.10 -45.62 -7.10
CA MET A 1 -14.14 -46.01 -6.10
C MET A 1 -15.28 -45.01 -6.29
N ASN A 2 -16.50 -45.47 -6.54
CA ASN A 2 -17.64 -44.54 -6.63
C ASN A 2 -18.13 -44.25 -5.21
N TYR A 3 -17.84 -43.07 -4.70
CA TYR A 3 -18.41 -42.63 -3.42
C TYR A 3 -19.84 -42.11 -3.69
N ASP A 4 -20.82 -43.00 -3.67
CA ASP A 4 -22.23 -42.62 -3.75
C ASP A 4 -22.71 -42.07 -2.40
N VAL A 5 -22.37 -40.79 -2.16
CA VAL A 5 -22.60 -40.10 -0.89
C VAL A 5 -23.45 -38.86 -1.14
N ASN A 6 -24.45 -38.63 -0.32
CA ASN A 6 -25.19 -37.37 -0.30
C ASN A 6 -24.31 -36.24 0.26
N LEU A 7 -23.71 -35.49 -0.62
CA LEU A 7 -22.77 -34.41 -0.25
C LEU A 7 -23.42 -33.30 0.58
N ASN A 8 -24.71 -32.98 0.36
CA ASN A 8 -25.41 -31.98 1.17
C ASN A 8 -25.61 -32.43 2.62
N GLU A 9 -25.87 -33.72 2.87
CA GLU A 9 -25.92 -34.26 4.22
C GLU A 9 -24.55 -34.18 4.89
N LYS A 10 -23.49 -34.54 4.18
CA LYS A 10 -22.11 -34.46 4.71
C LYS A 10 -21.67 -33.01 4.96
N LEU A 11 -22.03 -32.07 4.08
CA LEU A 11 -21.80 -30.66 4.27
C LEU A 11 -22.48 -30.15 5.55
N LYS A 12 -23.75 -30.51 5.74
CA LYS A 12 -24.49 -30.13 6.95
C LYS A 12 -23.91 -30.79 8.20
N GLN A 13 -23.56 -32.09 8.11
CA GLN A 13 -22.99 -32.86 9.22
C GLN A 13 -21.68 -32.27 9.73
N TYR A 14 -20.73 -31.98 8.82
CA TYR A 14 -19.38 -31.55 9.21
C TYR A 14 -19.21 -30.03 9.34
N PHE A 15 -19.90 -29.24 8.50
CA PHE A 15 -19.68 -27.79 8.41
C PHE A 15 -20.91 -26.95 8.78
N GLY A 16 -22.06 -27.57 9.01
CA GLY A 16 -23.31 -26.88 9.37
C GLY A 16 -23.97 -26.10 8.23
N PHE A 17 -23.44 -26.19 7.01
CA PHE A 17 -24.00 -25.48 5.85
C PHE A 17 -25.07 -26.29 5.15
N ASP A 18 -26.16 -25.63 4.74
CA ASP A 18 -27.28 -26.29 4.05
C ASP A 18 -27.04 -26.43 2.54
N LYS A 19 -26.18 -25.60 1.92
CA LYS A 19 -25.94 -25.58 0.47
C LYS A 19 -24.50 -25.21 0.13
N PHE A 20 -24.00 -25.78 -0.95
CA PHE A 20 -22.73 -25.40 -1.56
C PHE A 20 -22.82 -24.02 -2.23
N LYS A 21 -21.70 -23.31 -2.29
CA LYS A 21 -21.57 -22.06 -3.04
C LYS A 21 -20.95 -22.32 -4.42
N GLY A 22 -21.55 -21.75 -5.46
CA GLY A 22 -21.00 -21.85 -6.83
C GLY A 22 -20.68 -23.29 -7.26
N ASN A 23 -19.43 -23.52 -7.67
CA ASN A 23 -18.97 -24.80 -8.22
C ASN A 23 -18.46 -25.80 -7.16
N GLN A 24 -18.58 -25.51 -5.86
CA GLN A 24 -17.97 -26.35 -4.79
C GLN A 24 -18.40 -27.82 -4.88
N GLU A 25 -19.69 -28.10 -5.07
CA GLU A 25 -20.18 -29.47 -5.18
C GLU A 25 -19.56 -30.22 -6.38
N ALA A 26 -19.51 -29.56 -7.55
CA ALA A 26 -18.94 -30.16 -8.74
C ALA A 26 -17.43 -30.42 -8.60
N ILE A 27 -16.70 -29.53 -7.93
CA ILE A 27 -15.27 -29.68 -7.61
C ILE A 27 -15.05 -30.90 -6.72
N ILE A 28 -15.83 -31.01 -5.64
CA ILE A 28 -15.74 -32.11 -4.68
C ILE A 28 -16.07 -33.46 -5.35
N ARG A 29 -17.14 -33.53 -6.15
CA ARG A 29 -17.50 -34.75 -6.91
C ARG A 29 -16.38 -35.16 -7.86
N ASN A 30 -15.80 -34.22 -8.60
CA ASN A 30 -14.69 -34.51 -9.51
C ASN A 30 -13.47 -35.12 -8.78
N LEU A 31 -13.16 -34.63 -7.59
CA LEU A 31 -12.08 -35.15 -6.77
C LEU A 31 -12.42 -36.54 -6.19
N LEU A 32 -13.65 -36.76 -5.70
CA LEU A 32 -14.15 -38.05 -5.24
C LEU A 32 -14.15 -39.13 -6.34
N ASP A 33 -14.35 -38.71 -7.62
CA ASP A 33 -14.22 -39.57 -8.80
C ASP A 33 -12.77 -39.93 -9.15
N GLY A 34 -11.81 -39.45 -8.37
CA GLY A 34 -10.37 -39.72 -8.57
C GLY A 34 -9.74 -38.92 -9.71
N ARG A 35 -10.31 -37.79 -10.10
CA ARG A 35 -9.81 -36.96 -11.22
C ARG A 35 -8.99 -35.78 -10.71
N ASN A 36 -7.96 -35.42 -11.49
CA ASN A 36 -7.22 -34.18 -11.24
C ASN A 36 -8.10 -32.97 -11.44
N THR A 37 -7.94 -31.97 -10.56
CA THR A 37 -8.82 -30.80 -10.50
C THR A 37 -7.99 -29.52 -10.40
N PHE A 38 -8.33 -28.52 -11.19
CA PHE A 38 -7.76 -27.17 -11.07
C PHE A 38 -8.86 -26.19 -10.69
N VAL A 39 -8.65 -25.44 -9.59
CA VAL A 39 -9.65 -24.55 -9.03
C VAL A 39 -9.12 -23.12 -9.01
N LEU A 40 -9.75 -22.25 -9.75
CA LEU A 40 -9.53 -20.80 -9.73
C LEU A 40 -10.73 -20.13 -9.07
N MET A 41 -10.56 -19.74 -7.81
CA MET A 41 -11.66 -19.25 -7.00
C MET A 41 -11.15 -18.08 -6.11
N PRO A 42 -11.82 -16.92 -6.11
CA PRO A 42 -11.38 -15.74 -5.36
C PRO A 42 -11.25 -16.01 -3.87
N THR A 43 -10.51 -15.14 -3.19
CA THR A 43 -10.43 -15.14 -1.72
C THR A 43 -11.83 -14.96 -1.14
N GLY A 44 -12.18 -15.75 -0.10
CA GLY A 44 -13.52 -15.78 0.47
C GLY A 44 -14.53 -16.63 -0.31
N GLY A 45 -14.14 -17.24 -1.43
CA GLY A 45 -14.99 -18.16 -2.21
C GLY A 45 -15.18 -19.55 -1.58
N GLY A 46 -14.46 -19.86 -0.49
CA GLY A 46 -14.55 -21.14 0.20
C GLY A 46 -13.71 -22.25 -0.43
N LYS A 47 -12.50 -21.93 -0.92
CA LYS A 47 -11.53 -22.89 -1.49
C LYS A 47 -11.24 -24.07 -0.57
N SER A 48 -11.04 -23.79 0.73
CA SER A 48 -10.67 -24.82 1.70
C SER A 48 -11.70 -25.96 1.81
N LEU A 49 -12.99 -25.63 1.70
CA LEU A 49 -14.06 -26.64 1.72
C LEU A 49 -13.91 -27.67 0.59
N CYS A 50 -13.37 -27.26 -0.57
CA CYS A 50 -13.22 -28.12 -1.75
C CYS A 50 -12.25 -29.30 -1.53
N TYR A 51 -11.33 -29.20 -0.54
CA TYR A 51 -10.46 -30.31 -0.16
C TYR A 51 -10.74 -30.82 1.26
N GLN A 52 -11.28 -30.01 2.17
CA GLN A 52 -11.59 -30.44 3.53
C GLN A 52 -12.73 -31.45 3.55
N LEU A 53 -13.85 -31.18 2.89
CA LEU A 53 -14.99 -32.12 2.91
C LEU A 53 -14.65 -33.48 2.25
N PRO A 54 -14.02 -33.56 1.06
CA PRO A 54 -13.66 -34.85 0.49
C PRO A 54 -12.62 -35.60 1.33
N SER A 55 -11.71 -34.94 2.05
CA SER A 55 -10.78 -35.65 2.95
C SER A 55 -11.47 -36.36 4.10
N LEU A 56 -12.57 -35.82 4.62
CA LEU A 56 -13.38 -36.44 5.68
C LEU A 56 -14.20 -37.63 5.16
N ILE A 57 -14.43 -37.70 3.85
CA ILE A 57 -15.24 -38.77 3.21
C ILE A 57 -14.34 -39.90 2.69
N MET A 58 -13.18 -39.57 2.11
CA MET A 58 -12.31 -40.57 1.48
C MET A 58 -11.51 -41.38 2.50
N ASP A 59 -11.15 -42.59 2.08
CA ASP A 59 -10.24 -43.43 2.85
C ASP A 59 -8.79 -42.97 2.65
N GLY A 60 -8.05 -42.94 3.77
CA GLY A 60 -6.64 -42.50 3.79
C GLY A 60 -6.49 -41.08 4.30
N THR A 61 -5.30 -40.52 4.12
CA THR A 61 -4.94 -39.16 4.56
C THR A 61 -4.74 -38.27 3.36
N ALA A 62 -5.38 -37.11 3.30
CA ALA A 62 -5.14 -36.08 2.32
C ALA A 62 -3.91 -35.26 2.72
N ILE A 63 -2.99 -35.04 1.77
CA ILE A 63 -1.82 -34.17 1.98
C ILE A 63 -2.15 -32.78 1.42
N VAL A 64 -2.20 -31.78 2.30
CA VAL A 64 -2.45 -30.38 1.94
C VAL A 64 -1.14 -29.62 1.98
N ILE A 65 -0.63 -29.25 0.82
CA ILE A 65 0.61 -28.49 0.68
C ILE A 65 0.26 -26.99 0.69
N SER A 66 0.72 -26.29 1.71
CA SER A 66 0.42 -24.87 1.93
C SER A 66 1.68 -24.09 2.32
N PRO A 67 1.82 -22.82 1.89
CA PRO A 67 3.07 -22.07 2.10
C PRO A 67 3.20 -21.44 3.49
N LEU A 68 2.18 -21.52 4.35
CA LEU A 68 2.08 -20.71 5.56
C LEU A 68 1.77 -21.49 6.82
N ILE A 69 2.70 -21.47 7.76
CA ILE A 69 2.61 -22.16 9.05
C ILE A 69 1.39 -21.67 9.87
N ALA A 70 1.17 -20.35 9.93
CA ALA A 70 0.05 -19.78 10.68
C ALA A 70 -1.32 -20.19 10.12
N LEU A 71 -1.44 -20.25 8.79
CA LEU A 71 -2.68 -20.73 8.15
C LEU A 71 -2.96 -22.19 8.45
N MET A 72 -1.93 -23.03 8.40
CA MET A 72 -2.06 -24.47 8.70
C MET A 72 -2.63 -24.68 10.10
N LYS A 73 -2.08 -23.98 11.11
CA LYS A 73 -2.55 -24.08 12.49
C LYS A 73 -4.03 -23.72 12.59
N ASN A 74 -4.43 -22.58 12.05
CA ASN A 74 -5.82 -22.13 12.09
C ASN A 74 -6.77 -23.14 11.41
N GLN A 75 -6.38 -23.68 10.25
CA GLN A 75 -7.18 -24.66 9.52
C GLN A 75 -7.32 -25.97 10.31
N VAL A 76 -6.24 -26.43 10.95
CA VAL A 76 -6.24 -27.62 11.80
C VAL A 76 -7.13 -27.42 13.03
N ASP A 77 -7.00 -26.27 13.71
CA ASP A 77 -7.81 -25.96 14.89
C ASP A 77 -9.31 -25.90 14.54
N VAL A 78 -9.67 -25.32 13.39
CA VAL A 78 -11.05 -25.27 12.90
C VAL A 78 -11.60 -26.68 12.63
N ILE A 79 -10.86 -27.54 11.91
CA ILE A 79 -11.31 -28.90 11.58
C ILE A 79 -11.45 -29.75 12.84
N ASN A 80 -10.47 -29.75 13.75
CA ASN A 80 -10.52 -30.48 14.99
C ASN A 80 -11.66 -29.99 15.90
N GLY A 81 -11.97 -28.69 15.89
CA GLY A 81 -13.11 -28.14 16.61
C GLY A 81 -14.49 -28.50 16.03
N MET A 82 -14.54 -28.91 14.76
CA MET A 82 -15.78 -29.35 14.08
C MET A 82 -16.01 -30.86 14.16
N THR A 83 -15.03 -31.64 14.61
CA THR A 83 -15.09 -33.11 14.69
C THR A 83 -15.13 -33.56 16.13
N GLU A 84 -15.84 -34.69 16.39
CA GLU A 84 -15.96 -35.26 17.74
C GLU A 84 -14.67 -35.94 18.23
N THR A 85 -13.74 -36.23 17.31
CA THR A 85 -12.49 -36.93 17.59
C THR A 85 -11.29 -36.01 17.38
N ASP A 86 -10.39 -35.98 18.35
CA ASP A 86 -9.11 -35.27 18.23
C ASP A 86 -8.17 -35.98 17.25
N GLY A 87 -7.35 -35.17 16.55
CA GLY A 87 -6.32 -35.70 15.64
C GLY A 87 -6.80 -36.01 14.23
N VAL A 88 -7.99 -35.55 13.85
CA VAL A 88 -8.51 -35.67 12.48
C VAL A 88 -7.71 -34.81 11.50
N ALA A 89 -7.23 -33.65 11.94
CA ALA A 89 -6.32 -32.81 11.18
C ALA A 89 -5.04 -32.55 11.98
N HIS A 90 -3.90 -32.59 11.28
CA HIS A 90 -2.60 -32.25 11.81
C HIS A 90 -1.83 -31.36 10.83
N TYR A 91 -0.77 -30.71 11.31
CA TYR A 91 0.22 -30.05 10.47
C TYR A 91 1.62 -30.56 10.76
N LEU A 92 2.48 -30.52 9.74
CA LEU A 92 3.89 -30.91 9.83
C LEU A 92 4.75 -29.78 9.27
N ASN A 93 5.45 -29.07 10.16
CA ASN A 93 6.32 -27.96 9.80
C ASN A 93 7.50 -27.82 10.77
N SER A 94 8.38 -26.85 10.56
CA SER A 94 9.58 -26.63 11.35
C SER A 94 9.35 -26.13 12.78
N SER A 95 8.13 -25.78 13.15
CA SER A 95 7.82 -25.29 14.50
C SER A 95 7.52 -26.40 15.51
N LEU A 96 7.31 -27.64 15.04
CA LEU A 96 6.97 -28.78 15.89
C LEU A 96 8.23 -29.37 16.56
N ASN A 97 8.10 -29.72 17.85
CA ASN A 97 9.09 -30.53 18.53
C ASN A 97 8.94 -32.03 18.20
N LYS A 98 9.95 -32.84 18.55
CA LYS A 98 10.00 -34.27 18.22
C LYS A 98 8.79 -35.05 18.74
N SER A 99 8.37 -34.79 19.96
CA SER A 99 7.19 -35.49 20.59
C SER A 99 5.91 -35.20 19.81
N ALA A 100 5.71 -33.96 19.35
CA ALA A 100 4.56 -33.60 18.54
C ALA A 100 4.61 -34.26 17.16
N ILE A 101 5.79 -34.37 16.53
CA ILE A 101 5.97 -35.09 15.27
C ILE A 101 5.65 -36.57 15.43
N ASP A 102 6.13 -37.20 16.49
CA ASP A 102 5.86 -38.62 16.78
C ASP A 102 4.36 -38.88 16.99
N LYS A 103 3.67 -37.97 17.66
CA LYS A 103 2.21 -38.02 17.80
C LYS A 103 1.49 -37.92 16.46
N VAL A 104 1.87 -36.97 15.62
CA VAL A 104 1.29 -36.83 14.26
C VAL A 104 1.48 -38.10 13.46
N LYS A 105 2.66 -38.72 13.47
CA LYS A 105 2.97 -39.97 12.77
C LYS A 105 2.15 -41.13 13.31
N SER A 106 1.98 -41.24 14.63
CA SER A 106 1.14 -42.27 15.26
C SER A 106 -0.33 -42.15 14.84
N ASP A 107 -0.91 -40.94 14.92
CA ASP A 107 -2.32 -40.72 14.56
C ASP A 107 -2.60 -41.01 13.08
N ILE A 108 -1.60 -40.74 12.18
CA ILE A 108 -1.68 -41.11 10.76
C ILE A 108 -1.69 -42.61 10.58
N LEU A 109 -0.77 -43.34 11.22
CA LEU A 109 -0.69 -44.82 11.12
C LEU A 109 -1.92 -45.50 11.69
N GLU A 110 -2.54 -44.93 12.71
CA GLU A 110 -3.78 -45.39 13.30
C GLU A 110 -5.03 -45.08 12.44
N GLY A 111 -4.86 -44.35 11.35
CA GLY A 111 -5.93 -43.98 10.42
C GLY A 111 -6.88 -42.89 10.95
N LYS A 112 -6.52 -42.21 12.06
CA LYS A 112 -7.29 -41.11 12.65
C LYS A 112 -7.20 -39.85 11.81
N THR A 113 -5.98 -39.54 11.27
CA THR A 113 -5.71 -38.33 10.55
C THR A 113 -6.25 -38.38 9.14
N LYS A 114 -7.19 -37.51 8.82
CA LYS A 114 -7.80 -37.32 7.50
C LYS A 114 -7.14 -36.24 6.67
N LEU A 115 -6.60 -35.19 7.33
CA LEU A 115 -5.89 -34.10 6.72
C LEU A 115 -4.52 -33.91 7.38
N LEU A 116 -3.49 -33.89 6.56
CA LEU A 116 -2.14 -33.49 6.97
C LEU A 116 -1.71 -32.26 6.18
N TYR A 117 -1.62 -31.11 6.85
CA TYR A 117 -1.04 -29.91 6.28
C TYR A 117 0.48 -29.93 6.35
N VAL A 118 1.15 -29.68 5.23
CA VAL A 118 2.61 -29.76 5.15
C VAL A 118 3.16 -28.52 4.44
N ALA A 119 4.20 -27.92 5.03
CA ALA A 119 4.96 -26.88 4.32
C ALA A 119 5.84 -27.52 3.22
N PRO A 120 6.01 -26.89 2.06
CA PRO A 120 6.83 -27.42 0.98
C PRO A 120 8.24 -27.82 1.44
N GLU A 121 8.88 -27.00 2.28
CA GLU A 121 10.22 -27.26 2.83
C GLU A 121 10.25 -28.47 3.76
N SER A 122 9.13 -28.77 4.41
CA SER A 122 9.01 -29.96 5.27
C SER A 122 8.71 -31.21 4.47
N LEU A 123 7.97 -31.07 3.36
CA LEU A 123 7.69 -32.15 2.45
C LEU A 123 8.95 -32.66 1.72
N THR A 124 9.96 -31.80 1.51
CA THR A 124 11.23 -32.15 0.85
C THR A 124 12.21 -32.91 1.75
N LYS A 125 11.93 -33.11 3.05
CA LYS A 125 12.82 -33.83 3.96
C LYS A 125 12.68 -35.33 3.76
N GLU A 126 13.78 -36.03 3.57
CA GLU A 126 13.86 -37.47 3.31
C GLU A 126 13.03 -38.28 4.33
N ASP A 127 13.24 -38.04 5.64
CA ASP A 127 12.50 -38.71 6.71
C ASP A 127 10.97 -38.59 6.61
N ASN A 128 10.47 -37.49 6.05
CA ASN A 128 9.05 -37.27 5.87
C ASN A 128 8.54 -37.96 4.60
N VAL A 129 9.32 -37.95 3.52
CA VAL A 129 8.99 -38.65 2.28
C VAL A 129 8.93 -40.15 2.55
N ASP A 130 9.98 -40.72 3.17
CA ASP A 130 10.05 -42.15 3.53
C ASP A 130 8.85 -42.59 4.40
N PHE A 131 8.52 -41.75 5.38
CA PHE A 131 7.34 -42.02 6.21
C PHE A 131 6.04 -42.05 5.37
N LEU A 132 5.85 -41.07 4.51
CA LEU A 132 4.63 -40.93 3.70
C LEU A 132 4.51 -41.99 2.61
N CYS A 133 5.61 -42.61 2.15
CA CYS A 133 5.59 -43.78 1.25
C CYS A 133 4.82 -44.97 1.84
N GLY A 134 4.79 -45.09 3.18
CA GLY A 134 4.03 -46.12 3.88
C GLY A 134 2.56 -45.78 4.21
N VAL A 135 2.10 -44.58 3.85
CA VAL A 135 0.77 -44.06 4.19
C VAL A 135 -0.19 -44.14 3.00
N LYS A 136 -1.44 -44.56 3.25
CA LYS A 136 -2.48 -44.51 2.22
C LYS A 136 -2.89 -43.06 1.98
N ILE A 137 -2.45 -42.47 0.86
CA ILE A 137 -2.81 -41.11 0.48
C ILE A 137 -4.16 -41.12 -0.27
N SER A 138 -5.10 -40.28 0.16
CA SER A 138 -6.39 -40.12 -0.51
C SER A 138 -6.28 -39.20 -1.74
N PHE A 139 -5.61 -38.03 -1.60
CA PHE A 139 -5.29 -37.07 -2.66
C PHE A 139 -4.26 -36.05 -2.16
N TYR A 140 -3.71 -35.27 -3.07
CA TYR A 140 -2.88 -34.11 -2.79
C TYR A 140 -3.63 -32.84 -3.08
N ALA A 141 -3.67 -31.89 -2.14
CA ALA A 141 -4.17 -30.55 -2.35
C ALA A 141 -2.99 -29.57 -2.35
N VAL A 142 -2.81 -28.86 -3.45
CA VAL A 142 -1.80 -27.79 -3.57
C VAL A 142 -2.51 -26.46 -3.42
N ASP A 143 -2.46 -25.91 -2.21
CA ASP A 143 -3.04 -24.60 -1.90
C ASP A 143 -2.04 -23.50 -2.31
N GLU A 144 -2.60 -22.32 -2.64
CA GLU A 144 -1.86 -21.19 -3.22
C GLU A 144 -0.94 -21.62 -4.39
N ALA A 145 -1.49 -22.44 -5.29
CA ALA A 145 -0.75 -23.09 -6.38
C ALA A 145 -0.03 -22.09 -7.32
N HIS A 146 -0.41 -20.80 -7.30
CA HIS A 146 0.30 -19.74 -8.04
C HIS A 146 1.76 -19.58 -7.61
N CYS A 147 2.13 -20.03 -6.38
CA CYS A 147 3.52 -20.06 -5.92
C CYS A 147 4.45 -20.94 -6.76
N ILE A 148 3.92 -21.83 -7.59
CA ILE A 148 4.68 -22.68 -8.51
C ILE A 148 5.28 -21.88 -9.66
N SER A 149 4.63 -20.81 -10.09
CA SER A 149 4.93 -20.08 -11.32
C SER A 149 5.85 -18.90 -11.07
N GLU A 150 6.91 -18.78 -11.83
CA GLU A 150 7.81 -17.63 -11.86
C GLU A 150 7.09 -16.35 -12.35
N TRP A 151 5.99 -16.52 -13.07
CA TRP A 151 5.10 -15.45 -13.51
C TRP A 151 4.05 -15.07 -12.47
N GLY A 152 4.00 -15.80 -11.35
CA GLY A 152 3.12 -15.49 -10.21
C GLY A 152 3.75 -14.41 -9.33
N HIS A 153 2.91 -13.69 -8.61
CA HIS A 153 3.33 -12.60 -7.73
C HIS A 153 4.07 -13.05 -6.45
N ASP A 154 4.01 -14.34 -6.09
CA ASP A 154 4.70 -14.95 -4.92
C ASP A 154 5.34 -16.28 -5.31
N PHE A 155 6.31 -16.22 -6.21
CA PHE A 155 7.05 -17.43 -6.65
C PHE A 155 7.86 -18.02 -5.50
N ARG A 156 7.76 -19.36 -5.33
CA ARG A 156 8.52 -20.13 -4.34
C ARG A 156 9.16 -21.35 -5.00
N PRO A 157 10.49 -21.40 -5.10
CA PRO A 157 11.20 -22.48 -5.76
C PRO A 157 10.86 -23.88 -5.24
N GLU A 158 10.56 -24.01 -3.95
CA GLU A 158 10.20 -25.26 -3.29
C GLU A 158 8.92 -25.89 -3.88
N TYR A 159 7.99 -25.08 -4.39
CA TYR A 159 6.79 -25.58 -5.06
C TYR A 159 7.07 -26.33 -6.37
N ARG A 160 8.17 -26.04 -7.05
CA ARG A 160 8.63 -26.77 -8.26
C ARG A 160 9.02 -28.21 -7.93
N ARG A 161 9.34 -28.52 -6.67
CA ARG A 161 9.74 -29.86 -6.24
C ARG A 161 8.53 -30.75 -5.87
N ILE A 162 7.30 -30.21 -5.79
CA ILE A 162 6.12 -30.94 -5.36
C ILE A 162 5.85 -32.16 -6.25
N ARG A 163 5.89 -32.01 -7.57
CA ARG A 163 5.57 -33.13 -8.48
C ARG A 163 6.55 -34.31 -8.39
N PRO A 164 7.87 -34.11 -8.40
CA PRO A 164 8.82 -35.19 -8.12
C PRO A 164 8.52 -35.95 -6.84
N ILE A 165 8.23 -35.24 -5.74
CA ILE A 165 7.92 -35.84 -4.43
C ILE A 165 6.60 -36.61 -4.45
N ILE A 166 5.56 -36.09 -5.10
CA ILE A 166 4.29 -36.85 -5.29
C ILE A 166 4.56 -38.16 -6.03
N ASN A 167 5.42 -38.16 -7.04
CA ASN A 167 5.76 -39.38 -7.77
C ASN A 167 6.50 -40.41 -6.91
N GLU A 168 7.28 -39.97 -5.93
CA GLU A 168 8.03 -40.81 -5.00
C GLU A 168 7.11 -41.39 -3.90
N ILE A 169 6.27 -40.58 -3.28
CA ILE A 169 5.34 -41.01 -2.23
C ILE A 169 4.27 -41.96 -2.80
N GLY A 170 3.67 -41.61 -3.93
CA GLY A 170 2.66 -42.44 -4.58
C GLY A 170 1.62 -41.62 -5.34
N ASN A 171 1.12 -42.19 -6.43
CA ASN A 171 0.13 -41.54 -7.27
C ASN A 171 -1.23 -41.50 -6.58
N ALA A 172 -1.78 -40.29 -6.43
CA ALA A 172 -3.15 -40.01 -6.03
C ALA A 172 -3.64 -38.77 -6.80
N PRO A 173 -4.97 -38.51 -6.85
CA PRO A 173 -5.50 -37.32 -7.50
C PRO A 173 -4.91 -36.04 -6.92
N VAL A 174 -4.72 -35.02 -7.77
CA VAL A 174 -4.20 -33.72 -7.37
C VAL A 174 -5.29 -32.67 -7.57
N ILE A 175 -5.58 -31.89 -6.53
CA ILE A 175 -6.37 -30.67 -6.63
C ILE A 175 -5.44 -29.46 -6.40
N ALA A 176 -5.31 -28.59 -7.41
CA ALA A 176 -4.57 -27.36 -7.32
C ALA A 176 -5.53 -26.18 -7.18
N LEU A 177 -5.33 -25.36 -6.14
CA LEU A 177 -6.22 -24.24 -5.83
C LEU A 177 -5.44 -22.93 -5.75
N THR A 178 -6.01 -21.88 -6.34
CA THR A 178 -5.47 -20.53 -6.21
C THR A 178 -6.58 -19.48 -6.30
N ALA A 179 -6.32 -18.31 -5.70
CA ALA A 179 -7.22 -17.17 -5.82
C ALA A 179 -6.93 -16.32 -7.07
N THR A 180 -5.70 -16.34 -7.55
CA THR A 180 -5.19 -15.44 -8.59
C THR A 180 -4.31 -16.23 -9.56
N ALA A 181 -4.70 -16.29 -10.81
CA ALA A 181 -3.87 -16.87 -11.87
C ALA A 181 -4.32 -16.35 -13.24
N THR A 182 -3.43 -15.69 -13.95
CA THR A 182 -3.60 -15.39 -15.38
C THR A 182 -3.51 -16.69 -16.20
N ASP A 183 -3.89 -16.66 -17.47
CA ASP A 183 -3.88 -17.85 -18.34
C ASP A 183 -2.48 -18.51 -18.41
N LYS A 184 -1.42 -17.67 -18.42
CA LYS A 184 -0.03 -18.12 -18.40
C LYS A 184 0.31 -18.84 -17.10
N VAL A 185 -0.03 -18.25 -15.95
CA VAL A 185 0.19 -18.84 -14.63
C VAL A 185 -0.57 -20.17 -14.50
N ARG A 186 -1.82 -20.25 -14.98
CA ARG A 186 -2.61 -21.48 -14.97
C ARG A 186 -1.95 -22.61 -15.75
N THR A 187 -1.48 -22.29 -16.95
CA THR A 187 -0.81 -23.27 -17.81
C THR A 187 0.49 -23.76 -17.16
N ASP A 188 1.27 -22.87 -16.57
CA ASP A 188 2.51 -23.23 -15.88
C ASP A 188 2.25 -24.10 -14.65
N ILE A 189 1.23 -23.79 -13.83
CA ILE A 189 0.83 -24.62 -12.68
C ILE A 189 0.49 -26.05 -13.14
N LYS A 190 -0.41 -26.18 -14.12
CA LYS A 190 -0.84 -27.51 -14.60
C LYS A 190 0.31 -28.31 -15.18
N LYS A 191 1.21 -27.66 -15.93
CA LYS A 191 2.41 -28.29 -16.49
C LYS A 191 3.37 -28.74 -15.39
N SER A 192 3.64 -27.88 -14.42
CA SER A 192 4.59 -28.17 -13.33
C SER A 192 4.09 -29.26 -12.38
N LEU A 193 2.77 -29.35 -12.15
CA LEU A 193 2.16 -30.42 -11.36
C LEU A 193 1.85 -31.68 -12.16
N GLY A 194 2.04 -31.67 -13.51
CA GLY A 194 1.74 -32.80 -14.37
C GLY A 194 0.25 -33.15 -14.42
N ILE A 195 -0.62 -32.14 -14.35
CA ILE A 195 -2.09 -32.27 -14.36
C ILE A 195 -2.71 -31.51 -15.55
N LEU A 196 -2.13 -31.62 -16.74
CA LEU A 196 -2.62 -30.96 -17.95
C LEU A 196 -4.06 -31.41 -18.31
N ASP A 197 -4.42 -32.60 -17.90
CA ASP A 197 -5.75 -33.22 -18.03
C ASP A 197 -6.76 -32.78 -16.97
N ALA A 198 -6.38 -31.97 -16.01
CA ALA A 198 -7.23 -31.56 -14.90
C ALA A 198 -8.50 -30.84 -15.40
N THR A 199 -9.64 -31.20 -14.81
CA THR A 199 -10.89 -30.46 -14.99
C THR A 199 -10.76 -29.09 -14.33
N GLU A 200 -11.01 -28.03 -15.08
CA GLU A 200 -10.91 -26.64 -14.61
C GLU A 200 -12.25 -26.13 -14.12
N TYR A 201 -12.22 -25.55 -12.92
CA TYR A 201 -13.35 -24.83 -12.35
C TYR A 201 -12.96 -23.39 -12.09
N LYS A 202 -13.61 -22.45 -12.79
CA LYS A 202 -13.44 -21.02 -12.61
C LYS A 202 -14.64 -20.44 -11.89
N SER A 203 -14.41 -19.67 -10.86
CA SER A 203 -15.39 -18.76 -10.28
C SER A 203 -15.10 -17.33 -10.70
N SER A 204 -16.14 -16.50 -10.80
CA SER A 204 -15.97 -15.10 -11.13
C SER A 204 -15.07 -14.38 -10.11
N PHE A 205 -14.21 -13.51 -10.60
CA PHE A 205 -13.39 -12.60 -9.79
C PHE A 205 -14.20 -11.40 -9.28
N ASN A 206 -15.44 -11.24 -9.74
CA ASN A 206 -16.26 -10.11 -9.34
C ASN A 206 -16.67 -10.19 -7.87
N ARG A 207 -16.33 -9.13 -7.14
CA ARG A 207 -16.70 -8.91 -5.73
C ARG A 207 -17.63 -7.69 -5.67
N PRO A 208 -18.94 -7.83 -5.93
CA PRO A 208 -19.86 -6.68 -6.04
C PRO A 208 -19.99 -5.89 -4.73
N ASN A 209 -19.72 -6.52 -3.59
CA ASN A 209 -19.76 -5.92 -2.27
C ASN A 209 -18.54 -5.03 -1.94
N LEU A 210 -17.51 -5.01 -2.79
CA LEU A 210 -16.32 -4.19 -2.56
C LEU A 210 -16.40 -2.88 -3.35
N TYR A 211 -16.20 -1.78 -2.66
CA TYR A 211 -15.97 -0.46 -3.24
C TYR A 211 -14.48 -0.26 -3.51
N TYR A 212 -14.12 0.22 -4.69
CA TYR A 212 -12.72 0.50 -5.07
C TYR A 212 -12.51 1.99 -5.32
N GLU A 213 -11.43 2.52 -4.76
CA GLU A 213 -11.05 3.93 -4.89
C GLU A 213 -9.54 4.08 -4.95
N VAL A 214 -9.05 4.98 -5.82
CA VAL A 214 -7.65 5.40 -5.85
C VAL A 214 -7.59 6.90 -5.57
N ARG A 215 -6.77 7.28 -4.58
CA ARG A 215 -6.56 8.65 -4.16
C ARG A 215 -5.13 9.10 -4.44
N HIS A 216 -4.96 10.38 -4.70
CA HIS A 216 -3.63 10.99 -4.75
C HIS A 216 -2.97 10.90 -3.36
N LYS A 217 -1.69 10.51 -3.34
CA LYS A 217 -0.89 10.43 -2.12
C LYS A 217 -0.26 11.79 -1.83
N THR A 218 -0.82 12.51 -0.87
CA THR A 218 -0.36 13.82 -0.43
C THR A 218 0.42 13.74 0.89
N LYS A 219 1.03 14.86 1.33
CA LYS A 219 1.67 14.95 2.66
C LYS A 219 0.69 14.68 3.82
N ASP A 220 -0.62 14.87 3.61
CA ASP A 220 -1.68 14.72 4.61
C ASP A 220 -2.33 13.32 4.65
N ILE A 221 -1.72 12.32 4.00
CA ILE A 221 -2.28 10.96 3.94
C ILE A 221 -2.59 10.37 5.32
N ASP A 222 -1.72 10.58 6.32
CA ASP A 222 -1.93 10.09 7.68
C ASP A 222 -3.19 10.69 8.29
N LYS A 223 -3.44 11.99 8.06
CA LYS A 223 -4.66 12.69 8.48
C LYS A 223 -5.91 12.15 7.76
N GLN A 224 -5.81 11.92 6.44
CA GLN A 224 -6.91 11.36 5.66
C GLN A 224 -7.30 9.96 6.16
N ILE A 225 -6.32 9.11 6.49
CA ILE A 225 -6.55 7.77 7.04
C ILE A 225 -7.22 7.84 8.41
N VAL A 226 -6.70 8.67 9.32
CA VAL A 226 -7.31 8.87 10.64
C VAL A 226 -8.75 9.37 10.52
N LYS A 227 -8.99 10.36 9.66
CA LYS A 227 -10.33 10.89 9.38
C LYS A 227 -11.27 9.78 8.88
N PHE A 228 -10.81 8.99 7.90
CA PHE A 228 -11.58 7.88 7.36
C PHE A 228 -11.99 6.88 8.44
N ILE A 229 -11.04 6.47 9.30
CA ILE A 229 -11.30 5.49 10.37
C ILE A 229 -12.27 6.06 11.40
N LYS A 230 -12.10 7.31 11.81
CA LYS A 230 -13.03 7.99 12.76
C LYS A 230 -14.44 8.14 12.20
N GLN A 231 -14.61 8.29 10.88
CA GLN A 231 -15.92 8.26 10.21
C GLN A 231 -16.53 6.85 10.09
N ASN A 232 -15.76 5.81 10.40
CA ASN A 232 -16.18 4.41 10.36
C ASN A 232 -15.92 3.71 11.72
N PRO A 233 -16.48 4.22 12.84
CA PRO A 233 -16.16 3.72 14.18
C PRO A 233 -16.55 2.24 14.34
N GLY A 234 -15.74 1.48 15.06
CA GLY A 234 -15.97 0.07 15.36
C GLY A 234 -15.86 -0.88 14.16
N LYS A 235 -15.36 -0.41 13.01
CA LYS A 235 -15.14 -1.24 11.83
C LYS A 235 -13.70 -1.77 11.80
N SER A 236 -13.54 -3.07 11.61
CA SER A 236 -12.23 -3.70 11.46
C SER A 236 -11.60 -3.37 10.10
N GLY A 237 -10.31 -3.08 10.08
CA GLY A 237 -9.59 -2.75 8.87
C GLY A 237 -8.12 -3.15 8.84
N ILE A 238 -7.56 -3.19 7.62
CA ILE A 238 -6.15 -3.47 7.38
C ILE A 238 -5.55 -2.34 6.55
N ILE A 239 -4.36 -1.88 6.93
CA ILE A 239 -3.62 -0.85 6.20
C ILE A 239 -2.27 -1.43 5.79
N TYR A 240 -2.01 -1.47 4.48
CA TYR A 240 -0.75 -1.98 3.93
C TYR A 240 0.24 -0.85 3.65
N CYS A 241 1.48 -1.01 4.13
CA CYS A 241 2.61 -0.12 3.87
C CYS A 241 3.80 -0.92 3.34
N LEU A 242 4.65 -0.29 2.51
CA LEU A 242 5.85 -0.92 1.95
C LEU A 242 6.94 -1.16 2.98
N SER A 243 7.14 -0.25 3.95
CA SER A 243 8.24 -0.31 4.90
C SER A 243 7.80 -0.61 6.32
N ARG A 244 8.63 -1.39 7.06
CA ARG A 244 8.43 -1.69 8.48
C ARG A 244 8.36 -0.41 9.33
N LYS A 245 9.24 0.55 9.04
CA LYS A 245 9.28 1.85 9.72
C LYS A 245 7.93 2.58 9.59
N LYS A 246 7.37 2.65 8.36
CA LYS A 246 6.08 3.34 8.16
C LYS A 246 4.92 2.60 8.84
N VAL A 247 4.96 1.27 8.91
CA VAL A 247 4.00 0.47 9.67
C VAL A 247 3.97 0.88 11.14
N GLU A 248 5.14 0.96 11.77
CA GLU A 248 5.26 1.35 13.18
C GLU A 248 4.83 2.80 13.42
N GLU A 249 5.29 3.73 12.57
CA GLU A 249 4.92 5.15 12.63
C GLU A 249 3.41 5.36 12.51
N LEU A 250 2.79 4.77 11.50
CA LEU A 250 1.35 4.94 11.28
C LEU A 250 0.52 4.28 12.39
N ALA A 251 0.91 3.09 12.86
CA ALA A 251 0.25 2.46 14.00
C ALA A 251 0.34 3.33 15.26
N ALA A 252 1.47 4.01 15.50
CA ALA A 252 1.63 4.96 16.58
C ALA A 252 0.72 6.19 16.42
N VAL A 253 0.63 6.75 15.20
CA VAL A 253 -0.30 7.86 14.88
C VAL A 253 -1.75 7.46 15.14
N LEU A 254 -2.16 6.26 14.73
CA LEU A 254 -3.53 5.78 14.96
C LEU A 254 -3.83 5.65 16.45
N ARG A 255 -2.92 5.06 17.23
CA ARG A 255 -3.08 4.94 18.70
C ARG A 255 -3.14 6.30 19.39
N ALA A 256 -2.32 7.26 18.96
CA ALA A 256 -2.34 8.63 19.48
C ALA A 256 -3.68 9.35 19.20
N ASN A 257 -4.45 8.87 18.22
CA ASN A 257 -5.77 9.35 17.86
C ASN A 257 -6.92 8.49 18.40
N ASP A 258 -6.66 7.72 19.46
CA ASP A 258 -7.62 6.86 20.16
C ASP A 258 -8.20 5.71 19.29
N ILE A 259 -7.47 5.30 18.25
CA ILE A 259 -7.81 4.15 17.41
C ILE A 259 -7.05 2.93 17.92
N LYS A 260 -7.75 1.82 18.18
CA LYS A 260 -7.15 0.55 18.60
C LYS A 260 -6.40 -0.08 17.42
N ALA A 261 -5.14 0.28 17.25
CA ALA A 261 -4.31 -0.16 16.14
C ALA A 261 -3.02 -0.85 16.61
N ALA A 262 -2.58 -1.86 15.85
CA ALA A 262 -1.30 -2.51 16.05
C ALA A 262 -0.49 -2.61 14.75
N ALA A 263 0.84 -2.62 14.92
CA ALA A 263 1.80 -2.85 13.85
C ALA A 263 2.00 -4.36 13.62
N TYR A 264 2.16 -4.78 12.36
CA TYR A 264 2.47 -6.17 12.01
C TYR A 264 3.45 -6.25 10.84
N HIS A 265 4.63 -6.82 11.07
CA HIS A 265 5.62 -7.05 10.01
C HIS A 265 6.59 -8.17 10.39
N ALA A 266 7.32 -8.70 9.42
CA ALA A 266 8.24 -9.83 9.61
C ALA A 266 9.40 -9.55 10.58
N GLY A 267 9.69 -8.29 10.91
CA GLY A 267 10.72 -7.92 11.89
C GLY A 267 10.30 -8.05 13.35
N LEU A 268 9.00 -8.27 13.62
CA LEU A 268 8.51 -8.57 14.97
C LEU A 268 8.81 -10.03 15.33
N ASP A 269 9.01 -10.32 16.61
CA ASP A 269 9.15 -11.69 17.09
C ASP A 269 7.87 -12.51 16.86
N SER A 270 8.00 -13.82 16.88
CA SER A 270 6.88 -14.73 16.55
C SER A 270 5.74 -14.67 17.59
N GLY A 271 6.06 -14.43 18.86
CA GLY A 271 5.09 -14.29 19.93
C GLY A 271 4.22 -13.04 19.75
N THR A 272 4.86 -11.89 19.53
CA THR A 272 4.18 -10.61 19.24
C THR A 272 3.30 -10.72 18.00
N ARG A 273 3.79 -11.36 16.92
CA ARG A 273 2.98 -11.55 15.72
C ARG A 273 1.74 -12.41 15.98
N SER A 274 1.89 -13.52 16.72
CA SER A 274 0.76 -14.38 17.06
C SER A 274 -0.25 -13.65 17.95
N SER A 275 0.22 -12.96 19.00
CA SER A 275 -0.66 -12.20 19.90
C SER A 275 -1.41 -11.08 19.16
N THR A 276 -0.74 -10.33 18.29
CA THR A 276 -1.38 -9.27 17.49
C THR A 276 -2.46 -9.85 16.56
N GLN A 277 -2.22 -11.00 15.97
CA GLN A 277 -3.19 -11.69 15.12
C GLN A 277 -4.41 -12.15 15.92
N ASP A 278 -4.18 -12.77 17.09
CA ASP A 278 -5.24 -13.19 17.99
C ASP A 278 -6.06 -12.00 18.51
N ASP A 279 -5.41 -10.88 18.83
CA ASP A 279 -6.06 -9.65 19.29
C ASP A 279 -6.97 -9.05 18.20
N PHE A 280 -6.55 -9.13 16.93
CA PHE A 280 -7.36 -8.69 15.81
C PHE A 280 -8.57 -9.62 15.57
N LEU A 281 -8.37 -10.93 15.64
CA LEU A 281 -9.45 -11.90 15.52
C LEU A 281 -10.48 -11.80 16.66
N MET A 282 -10.01 -11.53 17.87
CA MET A 282 -10.84 -11.37 19.09
C MET A 282 -11.38 -9.94 19.28
N GLU A 283 -11.27 -9.06 18.28
CA GLU A 283 -11.80 -7.69 18.28
C GLU A 283 -11.23 -6.79 19.39
N ARG A 284 -10.05 -7.14 19.93
CA ARG A 284 -9.30 -6.27 20.87
C ARG A 284 -8.59 -5.14 20.15
N ILE A 285 -8.31 -5.34 18.88
CA ILE A 285 -7.70 -4.39 17.95
C ILE A 285 -8.65 -4.24 16.76
N ASP A 286 -8.95 -2.99 16.38
CA ASP A 286 -9.84 -2.68 15.26
C ASP A 286 -9.05 -2.58 13.94
N VAL A 287 -7.80 -2.12 14.00
CA VAL A 287 -6.99 -1.84 12.79
C VAL A 287 -5.61 -2.46 12.89
N ILE A 288 -5.22 -3.19 11.86
CA ILE A 288 -3.85 -3.65 11.67
C ILE A 288 -3.15 -2.77 10.63
N VAL A 289 -2.00 -2.22 10.99
CA VAL A 289 -1.09 -1.59 10.04
C VAL A 289 0.03 -2.57 9.75
N ALA A 290 0.22 -2.97 8.49
CA ALA A 290 1.09 -4.08 8.17
C ALA A 290 1.90 -3.90 6.88
N THR A 291 2.98 -4.66 6.76
CA THR A 291 3.57 -5.00 5.46
C THR A 291 2.82 -6.19 4.85
N ILE A 292 3.19 -6.60 3.63
CA ILE A 292 2.66 -7.82 2.98
C ILE A 292 2.82 -9.09 3.85
N ALA A 293 3.61 -9.03 4.93
CA ALA A 293 3.75 -10.15 5.89
C ALA A 293 2.43 -10.46 6.63
N PHE A 294 1.54 -9.47 6.79
CA PHE A 294 0.17 -9.67 7.24
C PHE A 294 -0.71 -10.01 6.04
N GLY A 295 -0.44 -11.15 5.47
CA GLY A 295 -1.01 -11.54 4.21
C GLY A 295 -1.78 -12.84 4.30
N MET A 296 -1.26 -13.83 3.61
CA MET A 296 -1.86 -15.16 3.51
C MET A 296 -2.11 -15.75 4.92
N GLY A 297 -3.29 -16.27 5.16
CA GLY A 297 -3.62 -17.00 6.40
C GLY A 297 -4.51 -16.27 7.41
N ILE A 298 -4.90 -15.04 7.16
CA ILE A 298 -5.84 -14.32 8.02
C ILE A 298 -7.25 -14.51 7.49
N ASP A 299 -8.09 -15.11 8.29
CA ASP A 299 -9.48 -15.43 7.95
C ASP A 299 -10.48 -14.73 8.90
N LYS A 300 -10.35 -13.39 9.01
CA LYS A 300 -11.37 -12.54 9.63
C LYS A 300 -12.42 -12.17 8.58
N PRO A 301 -13.69 -12.63 8.74
CA PRO A 301 -14.69 -12.46 7.69
C PRO A 301 -15.22 -11.04 7.55
N ASP A 302 -15.21 -10.26 8.62
CA ASP A 302 -15.86 -8.97 8.79
C ASP A 302 -14.91 -7.77 8.70
N VAL A 303 -13.80 -7.90 7.96
CA VAL A 303 -12.95 -6.75 7.62
C VAL A 303 -13.74 -5.79 6.72
N ARG A 304 -13.89 -4.53 7.13
CA ARG A 304 -14.73 -3.54 6.44
C ARG A 304 -13.96 -2.59 5.55
N PHE A 305 -12.65 -2.48 5.75
CA PHE A 305 -11.81 -1.69 4.84
C PHE A 305 -10.40 -2.26 4.71
N VAL A 306 -9.85 -2.10 3.51
CA VAL A 306 -8.44 -2.33 3.22
C VAL A 306 -7.88 -1.06 2.58
N ILE A 307 -6.85 -0.49 3.19
CA ILE A 307 -6.19 0.70 2.71
C ILE A 307 -4.76 0.35 2.29
N HIS A 308 -4.38 0.74 1.09
CA HIS A 308 -3.00 0.70 0.63
C HIS A 308 -2.39 2.10 0.79
N TYR A 309 -1.53 2.25 1.80
CA TYR A 309 -0.75 3.46 2.00
C TYR A 309 0.23 3.70 0.86
N ASP A 310 0.80 2.61 0.38
CA ASP A 310 1.64 2.53 -0.80
C ASP A 310 1.00 1.55 -1.78
N ILE A 311 1.07 1.87 -3.08
CA ILE A 311 0.52 0.99 -4.10
C ILE A 311 1.27 -0.36 -4.12
N PRO A 312 0.59 -1.50 -4.27
CA PRO A 312 1.23 -2.81 -4.31
C PRO A 312 2.03 -3.02 -5.61
N LYS A 313 2.89 -4.04 -5.60
CA LYS A 313 3.80 -4.37 -6.72
C LYS A 313 3.07 -4.93 -7.95
N SER A 314 1.86 -5.46 -7.76
CA SER A 314 1.08 -6.09 -8.82
C SER A 314 -0.42 -6.02 -8.53
N LEU A 315 -1.23 -6.14 -9.57
CA LEU A 315 -2.69 -6.19 -9.44
C LEU A 315 -3.17 -7.50 -8.80
N GLU A 316 -2.42 -8.60 -8.95
CA GLU A 316 -2.72 -9.84 -8.23
C GLU A 316 -2.59 -9.66 -6.72
N GLY A 317 -1.48 -9.04 -6.27
CA GLY A 317 -1.28 -8.68 -4.87
C GLY A 317 -2.38 -7.76 -4.36
N TYR A 318 -2.69 -6.70 -5.13
CA TYR A 318 -3.78 -5.79 -4.81
C TYR A 318 -5.12 -6.51 -4.67
N TYR A 319 -5.47 -7.39 -5.61
CA TYR A 319 -6.71 -8.15 -5.57
C TYR A 319 -6.75 -9.12 -4.38
N GLN A 320 -5.64 -9.78 -4.07
CA GLN A 320 -5.53 -10.69 -2.94
C GLN A 320 -5.67 -9.96 -1.59
N GLU A 321 -5.06 -8.79 -1.47
CA GLU A 321 -5.09 -7.95 -0.27
C GLU A 321 -6.46 -7.29 -0.08
N THR A 322 -7.04 -6.69 -1.11
CA THR A 322 -8.39 -6.13 -1.09
C THR A 322 -9.46 -7.20 -0.89
N GLY A 323 -9.22 -8.42 -1.38
CA GLY A 323 -10.09 -9.59 -1.20
C GLY A 323 -10.27 -10.04 0.25
N ARG A 324 -9.52 -9.47 1.20
CA ARG A 324 -9.72 -9.68 2.65
C ARG A 324 -10.95 -8.97 3.17
N ALA A 325 -11.34 -7.85 2.54
CA ALA A 325 -12.54 -7.13 2.91
C ALA A 325 -13.82 -7.90 2.55
N GLY A 326 -14.82 -7.85 3.42
CA GLY A 326 -16.17 -8.33 3.18
C GLY A 326 -16.25 -9.81 2.76
N ARG A 327 -15.51 -10.71 3.40
CA ARG A 327 -15.58 -12.16 3.11
C ARG A 327 -16.92 -12.78 3.49
N ASP A 328 -17.58 -12.19 4.46
CA ASP A 328 -18.96 -12.55 4.89
C ASP A 328 -20.04 -12.09 3.91
N GLY A 329 -19.67 -11.39 2.84
CA GLY A 329 -20.59 -10.78 1.87
C GLY A 329 -21.04 -9.37 2.23
N GLY A 330 -20.65 -8.86 3.40
CA GLY A 330 -20.88 -7.48 3.81
C GLY A 330 -20.05 -6.49 2.98
N GLU A 331 -20.42 -5.22 3.04
CA GLU A 331 -19.72 -4.15 2.32
C GLU A 331 -18.27 -4.01 2.79
N GLY A 332 -17.36 -3.77 1.83
CA GLY A 332 -15.96 -3.48 2.09
C GLY A 332 -15.46 -2.32 1.25
N LYS A 333 -14.65 -1.45 1.85
CA LYS A 333 -14.01 -0.31 1.15
C LYS A 333 -12.53 -0.61 0.92
N CYS A 334 -12.10 -0.51 -0.35
CA CYS A 334 -10.73 -0.71 -0.78
C CYS A 334 -10.19 0.62 -1.33
N ILE A 335 -9.28 1.26 -0.57
CA ILE A 335 -8.72 2.56 -0.91
C ILE A 335 -7.22 2.38 -1.16
N ALA A 336 -6.73 2.83 -2.31
CA ALA A 336 -5.31 2.85 -2.61
C ALA A 336 -4.83 4.30 -2.76
N PHE A 337 -3.72 4.64 -2.09
CA PHE A 337 -3.05 5.90 -2.32
C PHE A 337 -1.94 5.70 -3.36
N TYR A 338 -1.92 6.58 -4.35
CA TYR A 338 -1.02 6.51 -5.48
C TYR A 338 -0.17 7.77 -5.62
N SER A 339 1.11 7.56 -5.90
CA SER A 339 2.06 8.61 -6.29
C SER A 339 3.10 7.98 -7.21
N TYR A 340 3.55 8.75 -8.19
CA TYR A 340 4.61 8.32 -9.11
C TYR A 340 5.94 8.00 -8.38
N LYS A 341 6.20 8.69 -7.26
CA LYS A 341 7.37 8.40 -6.40
C LYS A 341 7.36 6.98 -5.82
N ASP A 342 6.17 6.40 -5.59
CA ASP A 342 6.08 5.02 -5.10
C ASP A 342 6.50 4.01 -6.17
N LEU A 343 6.20 4.27 -7.45
CA LEU A 343 6.67 3.43 -8.55
C LEU A 343 8.20 3.42 -8.61
N LYS A 344 8.85 4.59 -8.56
CA LYS A 344 10.31 4.71 -8.53
C LYS A 344 10.95 3.96 -7.35
N LYS A 345 10.29 3.97 -6.17
CA LYS A 345 10.76 3.18 -5.02
C LYS A 345 10.63 1.68 -5.26
N LEU A 346 9.51 1.25 -5.85
CA LEU A 346 9.27 -0.16 -6.16
C LEU A 346 10.24 -0.69 -7.22
N GLU A 347 10.58 0.13 -8.22
CA GLU A 347 11.61 -0.18 -9.22
C GLU A 347 12.99 -0.40 -8.59
N LYS A 348 13.39 0.46 -7.64
CA LYS A 348 14.65 0.28 -6.88
C LYS A 348 14.71 -1.04 -6.12
N PHE A 349 13.60 -1.58 -5.64
CA PHE A 349 13.59 -2.91 -4.99
C PHE A 349 13.83 -4.07 -5.97
N MET A 350 13.79 -3.83 -7.27
CA MET A 350 14.10 -4.83 -8.30
C MET A 350 15.57 -4.77 -8.75
N GLU A 351 16.29 -3.69 -8.43
CA GLU A 351 17.71 -3.55 -8.73
C GLU A 351 18.50 -4.70 -8.08
N GLY A 352 19.44 -5.27 -8.82
CA GLY A 352 20.27 -6.40 -8.36
C GLY A 352 19.63 -7.79 -8.51
N LYS A 353 18.38 -7.89 -8.97
CA LYS A 353 17.76 -9.16 -9.33
C LYS A 353 18.16 -9.61 -10.75
N PRO A 354 17.97 -10.90 -11.11
CA PRO A 354 18.14 -11.36 -12.48
C PRO A 354 17.30 -10.52 -13.46
N VAL A 355 17.85 -10.26 -14.67
CA VAL A 355 17.20 -9.38 -15.67
C VAL A 355 15.76 -9.82 -15.99
N ALA A 356 15.54 -11.12 -16.13
CA ALA A 356 14.19 -11.66 -16.39
C ALA A 356 13.19 -11.34 -15.26
N GLU A 357 13.62 -11.36 -14.00
CA GLU A 357 12.76 -10.98 -12.86
C GLU A 357 12.51 -9.47 -12.83
N GLN A 358 13.50 -8.66 -13.22
CA GLN A 358 13.31 -7.21 -13.33
C GLN A 358 12.28 -6.85 -14.41
N ASP A 359 12.34 -7.51 -15.57
CA ASP A 359 11.42 -7.27 -16.68
C ASP A 359 9.99 -7.65 -16.32
N ILE A 360 9.80 -8.80 -15.66
CA ILE A 360 8.49 -9.21 -15.15
C ILE A 360 8.00 -8.20 -14.10
N GLY A 361 8.85 -7.81 -13.16
CA GLY A 361 8.51 -6.86 -12.13
C GLY A 361 8.09 -5.49 -12.68
N ARG A 362 8.80 -4.96 -13.69
CA ARG A 362 8.42 -3.71 -14.37
C ARG A 362 7.07 -3.82 -15.05
N GLN A 363 6.80 -4.94 -15.74
CA GLN A 363 5.51 -5.16 -16.39
C GLN A 363 4.37 -5.16 -15.37
N LEU A 364 4.51 -5.84 -14.23
CA LEU A 364 3.51 -5.86 -13.17
C LEU A 364 3.28 -4.47 -12.56
N LEU A 365 4.35 -3.68 -12.38
CA LEU A 365 4.24 -2.29 -11.93
C LEU A 365 3.53 -1.39 -12.93
N GLN A 366 3.82 -1.52 -14.22
CA GLN A 366 3.13 -0.76 -15.27
C GLN A 366 1.63 -1.07 -15.30
N GLU A 367 1.21 -2.34 -15.13
CA GLU A 367 -0.21 -2.69 -15.02
C GLU A 367 -0.87 -2.07 -13.79
N THR A 368 -0.14 -2.01 -12.68
CA THR A 368 -0.65 -1.42 -11.43
C THR A 368 -0.77 0.10 -11.56
N ALA A 369 0.21 0.77 -12.18
CA ALA A 369 0.16 2.20 -12.49
C ALA A 369 -1.01 2.50 -13.44
N ALA A 370 -1.14 1.71 -14.50
CA ALA A 370 -2.24 1.83 -15.46
C ALA A 370 -3.63 1.71 -14.80
N TYR A 371 -3.77 0.83 -13.83
CA TYR A 371 -4.98 0.73 -13.01
C TYR A 371 -5.21 1.97 -12.15
N ALA A 372 -4.16 2.48 -11.50
CA ALA A 372 -4.26 3.63 -10.61
C ALA A 372 -4.64 4.91 -11.37
N GLU A 373 -4.00 5.16 -12.49
CA GLU A 373 -4.19 6.37 -13.32
C GLU A 373 -5.50 6.37 -14.10
N SER A 374 -6.01 5.21 -14.46
CA SER A 374 -7.18 5.08 -15.33
C SER A 374 -8.45 5.71 -14.75
N SER A 375 -9.20 6.37 -15.59
CA SER A 375 -10.58 6.83 -15.32
C SER A 375 -11.66 5.83 -15.78
N VAL A 376 -11.27 4.65 -16.29
CA VAL A 376 -12.19 3.54 -16.57
C VAL A 376 -12.67 2.90 -15.26
N CYS A 377 -13.86 2.29 -15.29
CA CYS A 377 -14.40 1.54 -14.15
C CYS A 377 -13.34 0.61 -13.52
N ARG A 378 -13.01 0.82 -12.24
CA ARG A 378 -12.00 0.03 -11.50
C ARG A 378 -12.28 -1.46 -11.55
N ARG A 379 -13.53 -1.84 -11.37
CA ARG A 379 -13.99 -3.23 -11.44
C ARG A 379 -13.79 -3.85 -12.83
N LYS A 380 -14.14 -3.11 -13.88
CA LYS A 380 -13.96 -3.56 -15.27
C LYS A 380 -12.48 -3.82 -15.57
N MET A 381 -11.60 -2.96 -15.11
CA MET A 381 -10.16 -3.14 -15.27
C MET A 381 -9.63 -4.36 -14.55
N LEU A 382 -10.00 -4.55 -13.26
CA LEU A 382 -9.58 -5.73 -12.49
C LEU A 382 -10.06 -7.02 -13.13
N LEU A 383 -11.33 -7.09 -13.56
CA LEU A 383 -11.87 -8.29 -14.19
C LEU A 383 -11.20 -8.58 -15.54
N HIS A 384 -10.99 -7.54 -16.34
CA HIS A 384 -10.27 -7.67 -17.62
C HIS A 384 -8.84 -8.17 -17.41
N TYR A 385 -8.13 -7.69 -16.37
CA TYR A 385 -6.79 -8.16 -16.03
C TYR A 385 -6.74 -9.68 -15.79
N PHE A 386 -7.77 -10.24 -15.13
CA PHE A 386 -7.90 -11.68 -14.87
C PHE A 386 -8.57 -12.45 -16.03
N GLY A 387 -8.76 -11.81 -17.20
CA GLY A 387 -9.36 -12.43 -18.38
C GLY A 387 -10.86 -12.70 -18.23
N GLU A 388 -11.57 -11.90 -17.41
CA GLU A 388 -13.02 -11.96 -17.26
C GLU A 388 -13.66 -10.73 -17.90
N GLU A 389 -14.66 -10.98 -18.76
CA GLU A 389 -15.44 -9.93 -19.40
C GLU A 389 -16.46 -9.35 -18.41
N TYR A 390 -16.64 -8.03 -18.46
CA TYR A 390 -17.61 -7.31 -17.65
C TYR A 390 -18.47 -6.43 -18.54
N ASP A 391 -19.70 -6.86 -18.77
CA ASP A 391 -20.64 -6.27 -19.75
C ASP A 391 -21.15 -4.87 -19.37
N LYS A 392 -20.99 -4.46 -18.10
CA LYS A 392 -21.47 -3.16 -17.65
C LYS A 392 -20.40 -2.08 -17.83
N ASP A 393 -20.77 -0.94 -18.35
CA ASP A 393 -19.88 0.23 -18.43
C ASP A 393 -19.68 0.91 -17.09
N ASN A 394 -20.67 0.83 -16.20
CA ASN A 394 -20.67 1.43 -14.87
C ASN A 394 -21.03 0.36 -13.83
N CYS A 395 -20.15 0.16 -12.84
CA CYS A 395 -20.41 -0.80 -11.77
C CYS A 395 -21.24 -0.21 -10.61
N GLY A 396 -21.44 1.10 -10.54
CA GLY A 396 -22.13 1.81 -9.46
C GLY A 396 -21.40 1.79 -8.11
N ASN A 397 -20.21 1.20 -8.03
CA ASN A 397 -19.51 0.96 -6.77
C ASN A 397 -17.98 1.07 -6.92
N CYS A 398 -17.50 2.16 -7.54
CA CYS A 398 -16.09 2.61 -7.54
C CYS A 398 -16.03 4.12 -7.76
N ASP A 399 -14.90 4.73 -7.44
CA ASP A 399 -14.64 6.16 -7.59
C ASP A 399 -14.96 6.69 -9.00
N ASN A 400 -14.38 6.07 -10.02
CA ASN A 400 -14.57 6.46 -11.42
C ASN A 400 -16.04 6.34 -11.91
N CYS A 401 -16.81 5.40 -11.35
CA CYS A 401 -18.22 5.24 -11.71
C CYS A 401 -19.15 6.22 -10.97
N LEU A 402 -18.79 6.60 -9.74
CA LEU A 402 -19.53 7.58 -8.97
C LEU A 402 -19.23 9.02 -9.42
N HIS A 403 -18.02 9.25 -9.93
CA HIS A 403 -17.56 10.55 -10.45
C HIS A 403 -17.04 10.40 -11.90
N PRO A 404 -17.93 10.11 -12.88
CA PRO A 404 -17.52 9.81 -14.24
C PRO A 404 -16.98 11.05 -14.93
N LYS A 405 -15.85 10.91 -15.63
CA LYS A 405 -15.30 11.96 -16.50
C LYS A 405 -16.04 12.01 -17.83
N THR A 406 -15.96 13.16 -18.47
CA THR A 406 -16.50 13.36 -19.83
C THR A 406 -15.79 12.47 -20.82
N LYS A 407 -16.56 11.76 -21.65
CA LYS A 407 -16.01 10.98 -22.76
C LYS A 407 -15.71 11.89 -23.94
N ILE A 408 -14.59 11.63 -24.60
CA ILE A 408 -14.16 12.33 -25.83
C ILE A 408 -14.08 11.33 -26.99
N GLU A 409 -14.14 11.82 -28.23
CA GLU A 409 -13.97 10.99 -29.40
C GLU A 409 -12.50 10.61 -29.59
N GLY A 410 -12.20 9.32 -29.58
CA GLY A 410 -10.85 8.75 -29.72
C GLY A 410 -10.64 7.95 -31.01
N LYS A 411 -11.58 8.01 -31.95
CA LYS A 411 -11.54 7.23 -33.19
C LYS A 411 -10.24 7.41 -33.97
N ASP A 412 -9.82 8.67 -34.17
CA ASP A 412 -8.65 8.97 -34.98
C ASP A 412 -7.35 8.54 -34.27
N ALA A 413 -7.24 8.77 -32.96
CA ALA A 413 -6.11 8.30 -32.15
C ALA A 413 -6.04 6.74 -32.12
N LEU A 414 -7.18 6.07 -32.03
CA LEU A 414 -7.22 4.60 -32.11
C LEU A 414 -6.74 4.12 -33.48
N LEU A 415 -7.17 4.78 -34.56
CA LEU A 415 -6.76 4.42 -35.90
C LEU A 415 -5.25 4.57 -36.10
N VAL A 416 -4.65 5.66 -35.59
CA VAL A 416 -3.19 5.86 -35.57
C VAL A 416 -2.49 4.73 -34.86
N VAL A 417 -2.90 4.39 -33.64
CA VAL A 417 -2.31 3.29 -32.86
C VAL A 417 -2.42 1.94 -33.56
N LEU A 418 -3.59 1.60 -34.12
CA LEU A 418 -3.78 0.31 -34.80
C LEU A 418 -2.93 0.19 -36.06
N ASN A 419 -2.83 1.29 -36.86
CA ASN A 419 -1.96 1.33 -38.04
C ASN A 419 -0.49 1.22 -37.66
N ALA A 420 -0.05 1.94 -36.65
CA ALA A 420 1.31 1.86 -36.12
C ALA A 420 1.69 0.42 -35.73
N ILE A 421 0.84 -0.25 -34.94
CA ILE A 421 1.05 -1.65 -34.54
C ILE A 421 1.12 -2.59 -35.75
N ALA A 422 0.30 -2.36 -36.76
CA ALA A 422 0.35 -3.13 -38.01
C ALA A 422 1.66 -2.92 -38.77
N ALA A 423 2.12 -1.66 -38.88
CA ALA A 423 3.34 -1.28 -39.58
C ALA A 423 4.61 -1.88 -38.96
N ILE A 424 4.67 -1.90 -37.63
CA ILE A 424 5.78 -2.52 -36.86
C ILE A 424 5.59 -4.03 -36.62
N LYS A 425 4.75 -4.69 -37.40
CA LYS A 425 4.51 -6.14 -37.46
C LYS A 425 4.02 -6.79 -36.17
N GLU A 426 3.34 -6.04 -35.32
CA GLU A 426 2.75 -6.56 -34.07
C GLU A 426 3.82 -7.18 -33.12
N ASP A 427 5.01 -6.55 -33.00
CA ASP A 427 6.17 -7.14 -32.30
C ASP A 427 6.75 -6.26 -31.19
N PHE A 428 6.01 -5.24 -30.75
CA PHE A 428 6.51 -4.25 -29.79
C PHE A 428 5.51 -3.98 -28.65
N ARG A 429 6.05 -3.46 -27.52
CA ARG A 429 5.30 -3.10 -26.31
C ARG A 429 4.67 -1.71 -26.44
N THR A 430 3.82 -1.38 -25.46
CA THR A 430 3.11 -0.10 -25.40
C THR A 430 4.02 1.12 -25.52
N ASP A 431 5.10 1.16 -24.73
CA ASP A 431 6.02 2.31 -24.70
C ASP A 431 6.66 2.56 -26.08
N TYR A 432 7.10 1.50 -26.73
CA TYR A 432 7.66 1.58 -28.09
C TYR A 432 6.62 2.09 -29.12
N VAL A 433 5.38 1.61 -29.01
CA VAL A 433 4.29 2.06 -29.90
C VAL A 433 4.00 3.54 -29.70
N ILE A 434 4.03 4.01 -28.45
CA ILE A 434 3.83 5.43 -28.11
C ILE A 434 4.98 6.27 -28.69
N ASP A 435 6.23 5.91 -28.42
CA ASP A 435 7.40 6.61 -28.97
C ASP A 435 7.37 6.66 -30.52
N PHE A 436 6.92 5.55 -31.14
CA PHE A 436 6.80 5.45 -32.60
C PHE A 436 5.72 6.40 -33.16
N VAL A 437 4.53 6.47 -32.55
CA VAL A 437 3.46 7.37 -33.03
C VAL A 437 3.76 8.85 -32.78
N GLU A 438 4.52 9.15 -31.70
CA GLU A 438 4.96 10.49 -31.36
C GLU A 438 6.19 10.95 -32.15
N GLY A 439 6.79 10.06 -32.95
CA GLY A 439 7.99 10.40 -33.75
C GLY A 439 9.22 10.64 -32.90
N LYS A 440 9.31 10.03 -31.69
CA LYS A 440 10.47 10.18 -30.80
C LYS A 440 11.67 9.42 -31.33
N ASP A 441 12.80 10.10 -31.47
CA ASP A 441 14.09 9.48 -31.80
C ASP A 441 14.58 8.66 -30.59
N ASN A 442 14.52 7.32 -30.73
CA ASN A 442 15.18 6.43 -29.79
C ASN A 442 16.01 5.38 -30.55
N ASN A 443 17.04 4.86 -29.88
CA ASN A 443 18.01 3.94 -30.49
C ASN A 443 17.35 2.66 -31.01
N ASP A 444 16.29 2.17 -30.36
CA ASP A 444 15.59 0.96 -30.75
C ASP A 444 14.78 1.16 -32.03
N ILE A 445 14.10 2.31 -32.20
CA ILE A 445 13.36 2.67 -33.41
C ILE A 445 14.30 2.75 -34.60
N VAL A 446 15.46 3.43 -34.44
CA VAL A 446 16.48 3.59 -35.46
C VAL A 446 17.12 2.23 -35.82
N ALA A 447 17.43 1.39 -34.81
CA ALA A 447 18.01 0.06 -35.03
C ALA A 447 17.10 -0.85 -35.86
N HIS A 448 15.78 -0.77 -35.67
CA HIS A 448 14.77 -1.49 -36.43
C HIS A 448 14.42 -0.81 -37.77
N LYS A 449 14.95 0.39 -38.03
CA LYS A 449 14.65 1.23 -39.20
C LYS A 449 13.17 1.62 -39.31
N HIS A 450 12.49 1.69 -38.18
CA HIS A 450 11.10 2.08 -38.13
C HIS A 450 10.92 3.59 -38.28
N ASP A 451 11.97 4.39 -38.02
CA ASP A 451 12.06 5.83 -38.35
C ASP A 451 11.77 6.17 -39.82
N LYS A 452 11.79 5.16 -40.72
CA LYS A 452 11.56 5.30 -42.16
C LYS A 452 10.16 4.86 -42.62
N LEU A 453 9.33 4.37 -41.71
CA LEU A 453 7.96 3.97 -42.02
C LEU A 453 7.07 5.22 -42.13
N GLU A 454 6.04 5.14 -42.99
CA GLU A 454 5.09 6.25 -43.19
C GLU A 454 4.28 6.58 -41.94
N GLU A 455 4.07 5.59 -41.10
CA GLU A 455 3.34 5.70 -39.84
C GLU A 455 4.17 6.27 -38.67
N PHE A 456 5.50 6.42 -38.84
CA PHE A 456 6.36 7.05 -37.83
C PHE A 456 5.98 8.52 -37.65
N GLY A 457 5.75 8.96 -36.40
CA GLY A 457 5.33 10.31 -36.10
C GLY A 457 3.88 10.66 -36.53
N SER A 458 3.08 9.65 -36.91
CA SER A 458 1.69 9.88 -37.37
C SER A 458 0.76 10.49 -36.31
N GLY A 459 1.20 10.53 -35.06
CA GLY A 459 0.48 11.15 -33.93
C GLY A 459 1.15 12.41 -33.39
N GLU A 460 2.21 12.93 -34.02
CA GLU A 460 3.00 14.07 -33.53
C GLU A 460 2.16 15.33 -33.25
N ASP A 461 1.11 15.55 -34.04
CA ASP A 461 0.17 16.68 -33.89
C ASP A 461 -0.91 16.44 -32.81
N MET A 462 -0.98 15.26 -32.20
CA MET A 462 -1.99 14.89 -31.19
C MET A 462 -1.45 15.07 -29.77
N ASP A 463 -2.38 15.25 -28.82
CA ASP A 463 -2.02 15.35 -27.40
C ASP A 463 -1.42 14.02 -26.91
N GLU A 464 -0.19 14.05 -26.39
CA GLU A 464 0.51 12.89 -25.84
C GLU A 464 -0.28 12.16 -24.73
N LYS A 465 -1.15 12.89 -24.01
CA LYS A 465 -2.04 12.33 -22.98
C LYS A 465 -3.09 11.37 -23.51
N LEU A 466 -3.28 11.28 -24.82
CA LEU A 466 -4.25 10.37 -25.45
C LEU A 466 -3.74 8.93 -25.54
N TRP A 467 -2.45 8.70 -25.70
CA TRP A 467 -1.93 7.40 -26.14
C TRP A 467 -2.17 6.28 -25.12
N ASN A 468 -1.82 6.50 -23.87
CA ASN A 468 -2.06 5.51 -22.81
C ASN A 468 -3.56 5.19 -22.63
N PRO A 469 -4.47 6.19 -22.51
CA PRO A 469 -5.91 5.95 -22.44
C PRO A 469 -6.46 5.19 -23.66
N VAL A 470 -6.03 5.58 -24.87
CA VAL A 470 -6.51 4.93 -26.12
C VAL A 470 -6.09 3.47 -26.17
N ILE A 471 -4.79 3.17 -25.96
CA ILE A 471 -4.28 1.79 -26.00
C ILE A 471 -4.95 0.94 -24.92
N ARG A 472 -5.09 1.45 -23.71
CA ARG A 472 -5.73 0.75 -22.60
C ARG A 472 -7.19 0.43 -22.88
N GLN A 473 -7.95 1.42 -23.38
CA GLN A 473 -9.35 1.22 -23.69
C GLN A 473 -9.55 0.37 -24.95
N ALA A 474 -8.61 0.40 -25.91
CA ALA A 474 -8.59 -0.53 -27.05
C ALA A 474 -8.35 -1.99 -26.62
N LEU A 475 -7.52 -2.23 -25.62
CA LEU A 475 -7.35 -3.56 -25.02
C LEU A 475 -8.64 -4.04 -24.36
N ILE A 476 -9.28 -3.19 -23.54
CA ILE A 476 -10.54 -3.51 -22.85
C ILE A 476 -11.70 -3.73 -23.87
N ALA A 477 -11.73 -2.98 -24.96
CA ALA A 477 -12.71 -3.11 -26.01
C ALA A 477 -12.44 -4.27 -26.98
N GLY A 478 -11.30 -4.97 -26.81
CA GLY A 478 -10.95 -6.13 -27.62
C GLY A 478 -10.44 -5.81 -29.01
N PHE A 479 -10.04 -4.57 -29.33
CA PHE A 479 -9.36 -4.23 -30.60
C PHE A 479 -7.90 -4.66 -30.60
N LEU A 480 -7.28 -4.63 -29.40
CA LEU A 480 -5.92 -5.09 -29.13
C LEU A 480 -5.94 -6.23 -28.12
N LYS A 481 -4.88 -7.01 -28.11
CA LYS A 481 -4.55 -7.94 -27.04
C LYS A 481 -3.07 -7.85 -26.71
N LYS A 482 -2.72 -8.08 -25.44
CA LYS A 482 -1.33 -8.24 -25.01
C LYS A 482 -0.91 -9.71 -25.17
N ASP A 483 0.23 -9.93 -25.81
CA ASP A 483 0.90 -11.22 -25.83
C ASP A 483 1.78 -11.33 -24.57
N VAL A 484 1.21 -11.93 -23.52
CA VAL A 484 1.86 -12.06 -22.22
C VAL A 484 3.06 -13.02 -22.29
N GLU A 485 3.03 -14.00 -23.19
CA GLU A 485 4.15 -14.96 -23.40
C GLU A 485 5.39 -14.26 -23.94
N ASN A 486 5.18 -13.21 -24.74
CA ASN A 486 6.24 -12.38 -25.32
C ASN A 486 6.33 -11.00 -24.61
N TYR A 487 6.33 -10.99 -23.29
CA TYR A 487 6.56 -9.79 -22.46
C TYR A 487 5.61 -8.60 -22.72
N GLY A 488 4.35 -8.87 -23.09
CA GLY A 488 3.34 -7.82 -23.22
C GLY A 488 3.34 -7.07 -24.56
N ILE A 489 3.83 -7.72 -25.62
CA ILE A 489 3.75 -7.20 -27.00
C ILE A 489 2.28 -7.00 -27.40
N LEU A 490 2.00 -5.88 -28.09
CA LEU A 490 0.66 -5.57 -28.57
C LEU A 490 0.36 -6.28 -29.90
N LYS A 491 -0.76 -6.96 -29.94
CA LYS A 491 -1.25 -7.68 -31.14
C LYS A 491 -2.63 -7.18 -31.55
N LEU A 492 -2.85 -7.10 -32.84
CA LEU A 492 -4.18 -6.77 -33.41
C LEU A 492 -5.11 -7.97 -33.30
N THR A 493 -6.32 -7.74 -32.82
CA THR A 493 -7.39 -8.74 -32.90
C THR A 493 -8.11 -8.68 -34.27
N PRO A 494 -8.95 -9.68 -34.61
CA PRO A 494 -9.82 -9.56 -35.78
C PRO A 494 -10.71 -8.31 -35.76
N ALA A 495 -11.16 -7.87 -34.57
CA ALA A 495 -11.92 -6.64 -34.39
C ALA A 495 -11.09 -5.40 -34.70
N GLY A 496 -9.83 -5.33 -34.23
CA GLY A 496 -8.91 -4.24 -34.56
C GLY A 496 -8.59 -4.16 -36.05
N LYS A 497 -8.32 -5.29 -36.68
CA LYS A 497 -8.12 -5.36 -38.15
C LYS A 497 -9.36 -4.93 -38.97
N LYS A 498 -10.57 -5.18 -38.45
CA LYS A 498 -11.82 -4.70 -39.01
C LYS A 498 -12.00 -3.19 -38.82
N PHE A 499 -11.62 -2.67 -37.63
CA PHE A 499 -11.69 -1.25 -37.35
C PHE A 499 -10.81 -0.42 -38.26
N ILE A 500 -9.58 -0.85 -38.56
CA ILE A 500 -8.69 -0.20 -39.56
C ILE A 500 -9.39 -0.03 -40.93
N LYS A 501 -10.13 -1.06 -41.36
CA LYS A 501 -10.82 -1.05 -42.66
C LYS A 501 -12.11 -0.21 -42.67
N ASN A 502 -12.78 -0.11 -41.53
CA ASN A 502 -14.04 0.59 -41.37
C ASN A 502 -14.11 1.28 -40.03
N PRO A 503 -13.40 2.40 -39.85
CA PRO A 503 -13.36 3.15 -38.61
C PRO A 503 -14.76 3.67 -38.23
N HIS A 504 -15.10 3.57 -36.95
CA HIS A 504 -16.35 4.09 -36.39
C HIS A 504 -16.06 4.83 -35.09
N SER A 505 -17.04 5.53 -34.51
CA SER A 505 -16.88 6.26 -33.27
C SER A 505 -16.37 5.34 -32.15
N PHE A 506 -15.35 5.81 -31.42
CA PHE A 506 -14.76 5.15 -30.27
C PHE A 506 -14.57 6.16 -29.15
N MET A 507 -15.51 6.19 -28.23
CA MET A 507 -15.49 7.12 -27.12
C MET A 507 -14.54 6.65 -26.02
N ILE A 508 -13.64 7.52 -25.60
CA ILE A 508 -12.66 7.25 -24.55
C ILE A 508 -12.79 8.24 -23.36
N VAL A 509 -12.25 7.89 -22.22
CA VAL A 509 -12.04 8.78 -21.08
C VAL A 509 -10.54 8.97 -20.87
N LEU A 510 -10.14 10.21 -20.61
CA LEU A 510 -8.73 10.52 -20.27
C LEU A 510 -8.39 10.02 -18.87
N ASP A 511 -7.12 9.73 -18.64
CA ASP A 511 -6.62 9.29 -17.33
C ASP A 511 -6.75 10.37 -16.25
N ASN A 512 -6.61 9.95 -15.00
CA ASN A 512 -6.50 10.86 -13.87
C ASN A 512 -5.10 11.47 -13.87
N GLU A 513 -5.01 12.78 -13.73
CA GLU A 513 -3.73 13.48 -13.57
C GLU A 513 -3.34 13.43 -12.09
N PHE A 514 -2.16 12.87 -11.83
CA PHE A 514 -1.51 12.88 -10.52
C PHE A 514 -0.22 13.71 -10.69
N ASN A 515 -0.36 15.06 -10.71
CA ASN A 515 0.74 15.95 -10.97
C ASN A 515 1.81 15.91 -9.87
N GLU A 516 3.10 15.87 -10.23
CA GLU A 516 4.21 15.96 -9.28
C GLU A 516 4.24 17.34 -8.57
N ASP A 517 3.76 18.40 -9.24
CA ASP A 517 3.81 19.78 -8.78
C ASP A 517 2.76 20.14 -7.71
N GLU A 518 1.69 19.34 -7.55
CA GLU A 518 0.72 19.52 -6.45
C GLU A 518 1.25 19.07 -5.06
N GLU A 519 2.50 18.58 -4.99
CA GLU A 519 3.14 18.24 -3.72
C GLU A 519 3.64 19.46 -2.95
N GLU A 520 3.81 20.62 -3.58
CA GLU A 520 4.19 21.86 -2.90
C GLU A 520 2.99 22.66 -2.39
N ASP A 521 1.80 22.55 -3.03
CA ASP A 521 0.58 23.30 -2.68
C ASP A 521 -0.63 22.39 -2.42
N GLY A 522 -0.47 21.32 -1.65
CA GLY A 522 -1.57 20.43 -1.22
C GLY A 522 -2.53 21.10 -0.24
N HIS A 523 -3.15 22.18 -0.64
CA HIS A 523 -4.39 22.73 -0.05
C HIS A 523 -5.60 22.27 -0.87
N ASP A 524 -5.93 20.97 -0.80
CA ASP A 524 -7.26 20.50 -1.17
C ASP A 524 -7.93 19.82 0.02
N GLY A 525 -8.47 20.64 0.82
CA GLY A 525 -9.41 20.35 1.86
C GLY A 525 -9.95 21.67 2.34
N ILE A 526 -10.97 22.21 1.67
CA ILE A 526 -11.65 23.45 2.05
C ILE A 526 -10.61 24.55 2.33
N SER A 527 -10.27 25.36 1.34
CA SER A 527 -9.54 26.59 1.56
C SER A 527 -10.41 27.45 2.50
N SER A 528 -10.17 27.36 3.80
CA SER A 528 -10.51 28.46 4.67
C SER A 528 -9.54 29.56 4.24
N ALA A 529 -10.02 30.48 3.42
CA ALA A 529 -9.31 31.69 3.10
C ALA A 529 -8.89 32.32 4.44
N LEU A 530 -7.65 32.82 4.49
CA LEU A 530 -7.18 33.61 5.63
C LEU A 530 -8.29 34.58 6.07
N ASP A 531 -8.74 34.44 7.32
CA ASP A 531 -9.71 35.40 7.86
C ASP A 531 -9.02 36.73 8.19
N PRO A 532 -9.18 37.77 7.35
CA PRO A 532 -8.43 39.01 7.53
C PRO A 532 -8.83 39.74 8.80
N THR A 533 -10.07 39.54 9.28
CA THR A 533 -10.57 40.18 10.50
C THR A 533 -9.92 39.55 11.73
N LEU A 534 -9.91 38.22 11.80
CA LEU A 534 -9.27 37.49 12.90
C LEU A 534 -7.74 37.73 12.88
N HIS A 535 -7.13 37.73 11.72
CA HIS A 535 -5.69 37.99 11.59
C HIS A 535 -5.31 39.37 12.13
N ALA A 536 -6.08 40.45 11.81
CA ALA A 536 -5.86 41.76 12.35
C ALA A 536 -6.02 41.80 13.90
N MET A 537 -7.01 41.09 14.42
CA MET A 537 -7.24 40.98 15.87
C MET A 537 -6.09 40.24 16.58
N LEU A 538 -5.56 39.20 15.97
CA LEU A 538 -4.39 38.46 16.47
C LEU A 538 -3.11 39.30 16.48
N LYS A 539 -2.87 40.11 15.42
CA LYS A 539 -1.75 41.06 15.40
C LYS A 539 -1.88 42.13 16.49
N ASP A 540 -3.06 42.63 16.72
CA ASP A 540 -3.29 43.61 17.82
C ASP A 540 -3.12 42.98 19.20
N LEU A 541 -3.57 41.74 19.38
CA LEU A 541 -3.32 41.01 20.63
C LEU A 541 -1.86 40.76 20.85
N ARG A 542 -1.11 40.34 19.80
CA ARG A 542 0.35 40.14 19.85
C ARG A 542 1.07 41.42 20.32
N LYS A 543 0.73 42.58 19.76
CA LYS A 543 1.28 43.89 20.18
C LYS A 543 0.99 44.19 21.65
N LYS A 544 -0.23 43.86 22.14
CA LYS A 544 -0.60 44.04 23.56
C LYS A 544 0.23 43.12 24.48
N VAL A 545 0.38 41.86 24.10
CA VAL A 545 1.14 40.89 24.87
C VAL A 545 2.62 41.27 24.85
N SER A 546 3.17 41.65 23.69
CA SER A 546 4.54 42.17 23.51
C SER A 546 4.89 43.28 24.49
N LYS A 547 4.03 44.32 24.57
CA LYS A 547 4.20 45.44 25.54
C LYS A 547 4.12 44.97 27.00
N LYS A 548 3.32 43.97 27.30
CA LYS A 548 3.14 43.42 28.66
C LYS A 548 4.37 42.64 29.12
N VAL A 549 4.99 41.86 28.24
CA VAL A 549 6.13 41.02 28.52
C VAL A 549 7.46 41.70 28.18
N LYS A 550 7.44 42.88 27.55
CA LYS A 550 8.60 43.67 27.11
C LYS A 550 9.50 42.90 26.15
N LEU A 551 8.94 42.18 25.20
CA LEU A 551 9.64 41.43 24.16
C LEU A 551 9.16 41.87 22.79
N PRO A 552 9.99 41.80 21.73
CA PRO A 552 9.55 42.04 20.36
C PRO A 552 8.35 41.17 19.97
N PRO A 553 7.41 41.68 19.14
CA PRO A 553 6.20 40.93 18.79
C PRO A 553 6.47 39.57 18.13
N TYR A 554 7.49 39.47 17.27
CA TYR A 554 7.83 38.23 16.57
C TYR A 554 8.36 37.11 17.48
N VAL A 555 8.94 37.46 18.64
CA VAL A 555 9.38 36.48 19.65
C VAL A 555 8.18 35.73 20.25
N ILE A 556 7.04 36.39 20.37
CA ILE A 556 5.80 35.78 20.87
C ILE A 556 5.27 34.79 19.84
N PHE A 557 4.89 35.28 18.65
CA PHE A 557 4.48 34.47 17.49
C PHE A 557 4.84 35.21 16.20
N GLN A 558 5.41 34.50 15.24
CA GLN A 558 5.73 35.02 13.92
C GLN A 558 4.44 35.32 13.12
N ASP A 559 4.55 36.11 12.05
CA ASP A 559 3.40 36.47 11.21
C ASP A 559 2.78 35.21 10.56
N VAL A 560 3.61 34.28 10.08
CA VAL A 560 3.18 32.99 9.52
C VAL A 560 2.35 32.18 10.54
N SER A 561 2.73 32.21 11.83
CA SER A 561 1.95 31.57 12.89
C SER A 561 0.59 32.20 13.09
N LEU A 562 0.49 33.55 13.02
CA LEU A 562 -0.78 34.25 13.14
C LEU A 562 -1.68 34.05 11.92
N GLU A 563 -1.11 33.97 10.73
CA GLU A 563 -1.83 33.64 9.50
C GLU A 563 -2.44 32.25 9.59
N GLN A 564 -1.65 31.28 10.02
CA GLN A 564 -2.16 29.92 10.22
C GLN A 564 -3.20 29.85 11.34
N MET A 565 -3.06 30.59 12.44
CA MET A 565 -4.09 30.69 13.48
C MET A 565 -5.40 31.26 12.93
N ALA A 566 -5.35 32.27 12.05
CA ALA A 566 -6.52 32.88 11.41
C ALA A 566 -7.14 32.00 10.30
N THR A 567 -6.45 30.92 9.92
CA THR A 567 -6.92 29.95 8.92
C THR A 567 -7.53 28.71 9.57
N VAL A 568 -6.91 28.19 10.66
CA VAL A 568 -7.31 26.91 11.28
C VAL A 568 -8.07 27.05 12.60
N TYR A 569 -8.18 28.28 13.14
CA TYR A 569 -8.93 28.62 14.35
C TYR A 569 -8.62 27.72 15.58
N PRO A 570 -7.38 27.69 16.12
CA PRO A 570 -7.04 26.89 17.29
C PRO A 570 -7.76 27.42 18.55
N ILE A 571 -8.59 26.60 19.20
CA ILE A 571 -9.37 26.98 20.39
C ILE A 571 -8.92 26.30 21.68
N THR A 572 -7.87 25.47 21.61
CA THR A 572 -7.20 24.90 22.78
C THR A 572 -5.70 25.10 22.67
N LEU A 573 -4.99 24.97 23.81
CA LEU A 573 -3.52 25.07 23.81
C LEU A 573 -2.88 23.93 23.02
N ASP A 574 -3.50 22.77 22.96
CA ASP A 574 -3.03 21.65 22.18
C ASP A 574 -3.19 21.90 20.66
N ASP A 575 -4.26 22.59 20.24
CA ASP A 575 -4.42 23.02 18.86
C ASP A 575 -3.34 24.02 18.47
N LEU A 576 -3.06 24.94 19.38
CA LEU A 576 -2.08 25.99 19.18
C LEU A 576 -0.67 25.42 18.98
N GLN A 577 -0.33 24.29 19.62
CA GLN A 577 0.95 23.61 19.42
C GLN A 577 1.13 23.00 18.02
N ASN A 578 0.04 22.83 17.26
CA ASN A 578 0.08 22.33 15.90
C ASN A 578 0.32 23.44 14.85
N ILE A 579 0.36 24.71 15.29
CA ILE A 579 0.66 25.85 14.44
C ILE A 579 2.18 25.91 14.17
N GLN A 580 2.56 26.17 12.95
CA GLN A 580 3.96 26.32 12.57
C GLN A 580 4.65 27.43 13.40
N GLY A 581 5.80 27.14 13.98
CA GLY A 581 6.53 28.06 14.85
C GLY A 581 5.96 28.22 16.27
N VAL A 582 4.98 27.37 16.67
CA VAL A 582 4.42 27.38 18.02
C VAL A 582 4.68 26.04 18.71
N GLY A 583 5.75 25.93 19.43
CA GLY A 583 6.03 24.77 20.28
C GLY A 583 5.26 24.79 21.60
N ALA A 584 5.32 23.66 22.34
CA ALA A 584 4.63 23.50 23.62
C ALA A 584 5.01 24.58 24.65
N GLY A 585 6.25 25.06 24.63
CA GLY A 585 6.74 26.16 25.48
C GLY A 585 6.02 27.48 25.23
N LYS A 586 5.99 27.91 23.95
CA LYS A 586 5.32 29.15 23.53
C LYS A 586 3.80 29.09 23.73
N ALA A 587 3.18 27.94 23.41
CA ALA A 587 1.74 27.74 23.62
C ALA A 587 1.36 27.89 25.10
N ARG A 588 2.14 27.32 26.02
CA ARG A 588 1.88 27.46 27.46
C ARG A 588 2.12 28.86 27.97
N ARG A 589 3.17 29.54 27.47
CA ARG A 589 3.60 30.85 27.96
C ARG A 589 2.72 31.98 27.45
N TYR A 590 2.37 31.98 26.17
CA TYR A 590 1.66 33.09 25.52
C TYR A 590 0.27 32.70 24.99
N GLY A 591 -0.01 31.43 24.77
CA GLY A 591 -1.17 30.96 23.98
C GLY A 591 -2.52 31.19 24.61
N LYS A 592 -2.63 31.29 25.94
CA LYS A 592 -3.93 31.38 26.65
C LYS A 592 -4.81 32.52 26.15
N GLU A 593 -4.25 33.73 25.98
CA GLU A 593 -4.99 34.91 25.55
C GLU A 593 -5.42 34.80 24.08
N PHE A 594 -4.58 34.17 23.22
CA PHE A 594 -4.85 33.94 21.81
C PHE A 594 -5.95 32.89 21.60
N VAL A 595 -5.86 31.78 22.28
CA VAL A 595 -6.88 30.73 22.25
C VAL A 595 -8.26 31.27 22.73
N ALA A 596 -8.26 32.07 23.79
CA ALA A 596 -9.50 32.67 24.28
C ALA A 596 -10.12 33.66 23.27
N LEU A 597 -9.28 34.45 22.57
CA LEU A 597 -9.73 35.36 21.51
C LEU A 597 -10.35 34.59 20.34
N ILE A 598 -9.62 33.57 19.85
CA ILE A 598 -10.05 32.74 18.70
C ILE A 598 -11.34 32.01 19.04
N LYS A 599 -11.44 31.41 20.23
CA LYS A 599 -12.61 30.70 20.68
C LYS A 599 -13.86 31.64 20.70
N LYS A 600 -13.71 32.82 21.30
CA LYS A 600 -14.78 33.84 21.34
C LYS A 600 -15.15 34.28 19.92
N TYR A 601 -14.20 34.49 19.03
CA TYR A 601 -14.45 34.87 17.65
C TYR A 601 -15.25 33.80 16.89
N CYS A 602 -14.91 32.52 17.06
CA CYS A 602 -15.66 31.42 16.46
C CYS A 602 -17.10 31.34 16.97
N GLU A 603 -17.32 31.51 18.28
CA GLU A 603 -18.66 31.50 18.89
C GLU A 603 -19.53 32.67 18.43
N GLU A 604 -18.95 33.87 18.27
CA GLU A 604 -19.68 35.07 17.82
C GLU A 604 -20.03 35.09 16.33
N ASN A 605 -19.31 34.34 15.49
CA ASN A 605 -19.49 34.35 14.04
C ASN A 605 -20.03 33.00 13.49
N ASP A 606 -20.49 32.09 14.34
CA ASP A 606 -21.02 30.75 13.98
C ASP A 606 -20.06 29.98 12.99
N ILE A 607 -18.76 30.08 13.25
CA ILE A 607 -17.76 29.44 12.38
C ILE A 607 -17.75 27.93 12.65
N GLU A 608 -18.31 27.14 11.71
CA GLU A 608 -18.07 25.70 11.67
C GLU A 608 -16.60 25.46 11.29
N ARG A 609 -15.81 25.03 12.28
CA ARG A 609 -14.37 24.82 12.09
C ARG A 609 -14.11 23.55 11.30
N PRO A 610 -13.05 23.51 10.47
CA PRO A 610 -12.60 22.28 9.82
C PRO A 610 -12.22 21.16 10.81
N GLU A 611 -12.27 21.42 12.11
CA GLU A 611 -11.52 20.73 13.16
C GLU A 611 -12.30 19.80 14.07
N ASP A 612 -13.52 19.46 13.83
CA ASP A 612 -14.17 18.39 14.62
C ASP A 612 -13.56 17.00 14.34
N LEU A 613 -12.51 16.93 13.49
CA LEU A 613 -11.72 15.74 13.20
C LEU A 613 -10.22 16.00 13.44
N ARG A 614 -9.83 16.16 14.71
CA ARG A 614 -8.42 16.33 15.09
C ARG A 614 -7.62 15.06 14.85
N VAL A 615 -6.59 15.16 14.03
CA VAL A 615 -5.52 14.15 13.93
C VAL A 615 -4.39 14.58 14.84
N ARG A 616 -4.18 13.87 15.95
CA ARG A 616 -3.00 14.05 16.79
C ARG A 616 -1.80 13.48 16.03
N THR A 617 -0.81 14.32 15.74
CA THR A 617 0.46 13.87 15.19
C THR A 617 1.37 13.42 16.33
N VAL A 618 1.96 12.25 16.20
CA VAL A 618 3.09 11.87 17.07
C VAL A 618 4.26 12.75 16.63
N ALA A 619 4.80 13.54 17.54
CA ALA A 619 6.00 14.32 17.28
C ALA A 619 7.08 13.36 16.78
N LYS A 620 7.45 13.46 15.50
CA LYS A 620 8.62 12.78 14.98
C LYS A 620 9.79 13.35 15.76
N LYS A 621 10.32 12.62 16.72
CA LYS A 621 11.68 12.88 17.21
C LYS A 621 12.57 12.60 16.02
N SER A 622 12.88 13.62 15.24
CA SER A 622 13.93 13.52 14.23
C SER A 622 15.16 13.02 14.97
N VAL A 623 15.67 11.87 14.60
CA VAL A 623 16.89 11.31 15.19
C VAL A 623 18.02 12.32 15.05
N LEU A 624 18.01 13.09 13.94
CA LEU A 624 18.93 14.18 13.68
C LEU A 624 18.79 15.31 14.72
N LYS A 625 17.57 15.83 14.95
CA LYS A 625 17.35 16.90 15.94
C LYS A 625 17.75 16.50 17.35
N VAL A 626 17.45 15.26 17.76
CA VAL A 626 17.87 14.74 19.07
C VAL A 626 19.38 14.64 19.16
N LYS A 627 20.07 14.21 18.10
CA LYS A 627 21.53 14.13 18.07
C LYS A 627 22.17 15.51 18.13
N ILE A 628 21.64 16.47 17.36
CA ILE A 628 22.13 17.86 17.37
C ILE A 628 21.99 18.44 18.79
N ILE A 629 20.82 18.34 19.41
CA ILE A 629 20.60 18.83 20.79
C ILE A 629 21.58 18.17 21.77
N GLN A 630 21.73 16.83 21.71
CA GLN A 630 22.65 16.11 22.59
C GLN A 630 24.11 16.48 22.37
N SER A 631 24.52 16.84 21.17
CA SER A 631 25.87 17.28 20.87
C SER A 631 26.11 18.70 21.39
N ILE A 632 25.16 19.61 21.22
CA ILE A 632 25.18 20.97 21.77
C ILE A 632 25.20 20.91 23.31
N ASP A 633 24.40 20.07 23.96
CA ASP A 633 24.40 19.88 25.42
C ASP A 633 25.78 19.37 25.95
N ARG A 634 26.54 18.69 25.10
CA ARG A 634 27.91 18.23 25.38
C ARG A 634 28.99 19.25 25.01
N GLN A 635 28.58 20.43 24.53
CA GLN A 635 29.47 21.49 24.07
C GLN A 635 30.44 21.07 22.96
N VAL A 636 29.92 20.24 22.00
CA VAL A 636 30.66 19.89 20.79
C VAL A 636 30.57 21.07 19.84
N ALA A 637 31.68 21.46 19.20
CA ALA A 637 31.70 22.56 18.24
C ALA A 637 30.69 22.34 17.09
N LEU A 638 30.03 23.39 16.63
CA LEU A 638 28.97 23.25 15.60
C LEU A 638 29.53 22.69 14.27
N ASP A 639 30.77 23.04 13.92
CA ASP A 639 31.44 22.48 12.73
C ASP A 639 31.62 20.96 12.85
N ASP A 640 32.04 20.46 14.03
CA ASP A 640 32.18 19.03 14.29
C ASP A 640 30.82 18.33 14.26
N ILE A 641 29.76 18.99 14.71
CA ILE A 641 28.38 18.45 14.62
C ILE A 641 27.93 18.33 13.18
N ALA A 642 28.23 19.34 12.33
CA ALA A 642 27.91 19.30 10.90
C ALA A 642 28.63 18.13 10.22
N GLU A 643 29.94 18.00 10.41
CA GLU A 643 30.74 16.91 9.86
C GLU A 643 30.24 15.53 10.35
N ALA A 644 29.98 15.37 11.64
CA ALA A 644 29.50 14.11 12.23
C ALA A 644 28.09 13.68 11.76
N GLN A 645 27.26 14.64 11.30
CA GLN A 645 25.93 14.34 10.76
C GLN A 645 25.91 14.34 9.24
N GLY A 646 27.04 14.66 8.57
CA GLY A 646 27.17 14.74 7.10
C GLY A 646 26.37 15.91 6.50
N LEU A 647 26.34 17.05 7.21
CA LEU A 647 25.69 18.28 6.79
C LEU A 647 26.75 19.33 6.45
N GLU A 648 26.43 20.23 5.52
CA GLU A 648 27.15 21.48 5.39
C GLU A 648 26.81 22.39 6.57
N PHE A 649 27.66 23.37 6.89
CA PHE A 649 27.46 24.22 8.07
C PHE A 649 26.14 25.01 8.01
N ASP A 650 25.79 25.54 6.86
CA ASP A 650 24.52 26.22 6.63
C ASP A 650 23.30 25.32 6.87
N GLU A 651 23.38 24.06 6.41
CA GLU A 651 22.30 23.07 6.65
C GLU A 651 22.17 22.75 8.14
N LEU A 652 23.26 22.72 8.89
CA LEU A 652 23.22 22.58 10.34
C LEU A 652 22.57 23.80 11.01
N LEU A 653 22.92 25.02 10.60
CA LEU A 653 22.30 26.24 11.14
C LEU A 653 20.80 26.27 10.89
N ASP A 654 20.33 25.85 9.72
CA ASP A 654 18.89 25.71 9.41
C ASP A 654 18.18 24.75 10.37
N GLU A 655 18.79 23.59 10.67
CA GLU A 655 18.23 22.64 11.62
C GLU A 655 18.25 23.16 13.06
N VAL A 656 19.29 23.88 13.46
CA VAL A 656 19.43 24.51 14.80
C VAL A 656 18.40 25.62 14.95
N GLU A 657 18.22 26.48 13.96
CA GLU A 657 17.18 27.50 13.90
C GLU A 657 15.79 26.87 14.05
N ALA A 658 15.50 25.81 13.27
CA ALA A 658 14.23 25.10 13.36
C ALA A 658 14.00 24.46 14.76
N ILE A 659 15.06 24.07 15.47
CA ILE A 659 14.99 23.57 16.87
C ILE A 659 14.59 24.73 17.81
N VAL A 660 15.26 25.87 17.71
CA VAL A 660 15.00 27.03 18.58
C VAL A 660 13.62 27.62 18.29
N TYR A 661 13.24 27.80 17.03
CA TYR A 661 11.92 28.30 16.64
C TYR A 661 10.78 27.37 17.08
N SER A 662 11.03 26.05 17.22
CA SER A 662 10.04 25.13 17.77
C SER A 662 9.82 25.24 19.27
N GLY A 663 10.57 26.09 19.96
CA GLY A 663 10.47 26.32 21.40
C GLY A 663 11.41 25.44 22.24
N THR A 664 12.47 24.92 21.66
CA THR A 664 13.51 24.17 22.38
C THR A 664 14.65 25.10 22.75
N LYS A 665 14.94 25.25 24.04
CA LYS A 665 16.08 26.04 24.51
C LYS A 665 17.37 25.24 24.29
N ILE A 666 18.36 25.89 23.67
CA ILE A 666 19.72 25.39 23.49
C ILE A 666 20.73 26.44 23.95
N ASN A 667 21.94 26.04 24.29
CA ASN A 667 23.01 26.97 24.66
C ASN A 667 24.18 26.75 23.70
N ILE A 668 24.50 27.78 22.91
CA ILE A 668 25.62 27.82 21.96
C ILE A 668 26.67 28.86 22.36
N ASP A 669 26.65 29.41 23.60
CA ASP A 669 27.58 30.41 24.07
C ASP A 669 29.05 29.95 23.97
N TYR A 670 29.31 28.69 24.31
CA TYR A 670 30.62 28.07 24.18
C TYR A 670 31.23 28.14 22.78
N PHE A 671 30.37 28.08 21.76
CA PHE A 671 30.79 28.15 20.35
C PHE A 671 30.97 29.61 19.91
N LEU A 672 30.08 30.50 20.35
CA LEU A 672 30.19 31.94 20.08
C LEU A 672 31.47 32.53 20.68
N GLU A 673 31.83 32.16 21.92
CA GLU A 673 33.08 32.58 22.59
C GLU A 673 34.36 32.16 21.81
N ASP A 674 34.28 31.03 21.06
CA ASP A 674 35.41 30.53 20.27
C ASP A 674 35.51 31.16 18.87
N VAL A 675 34.39 31.61 18.27
CA VAL A 675 34.36 32.02 16.85
C VAL A 675 34.10 33.53 16.65
N MET A 676 33.72 34.27 17.70
CA MET A 676 33.32 35.68 17.60
C MET A 676 33.77 36.50 18.78
N ASP A 677 34.13 37.76 18.58
CA ASP A 677 34.45 38.70 19.63
C ASP A 677 33.17 39.09 20.42
N ASP A 678 33.30 39.23 21.77
CA ASP A 678 32.18 39.59 22.66
C ASP A 678 31.45 40.86 22.20
N ASP A 679 32.19 41.87 21.74
CA ASP A 679 31.61 43.15 21.22
C ASP A 679 30.67 42.90 20.02
N HIS A 680 31.02 41.98 19.11
CA HIS A 680 30.18 41.63 17.95
C HIS A 680 28.91 40.88 18.42
N VAL A 681 29.03 39.98 19.37
CA VAL A 681 27.88 39.27 19.95
C VAL A 681 26.92 40.26 20.60
N ASP A 682 27.43 41.20 21.38
CA ASP A 682 26.61 42.20 22.08
C ASP A 682 25.90 43.15 21.11
N ASP A 683 26.59 43.63 20.10
CA ASP A 683 26.02 44.57 19.08
C ASP A 683 24.88 43.90 18.29
N ILE A 684 25.07 42.68 17.77
CA ILE A 684 24.04 41.95 17.03
C ILE A 684 22.89 41.54 17.95
N TYR A 685 23.19 41.20 19.20
CA TYR A 685 22.17 40.82 20.18
C TYR A 685 21.25 41.98 20.57
N GLU A 686 21.83 43.21 20.80
CA GLU A 686 21.05 44.42 21.06
C GLU A 686 20.23 44.83 19.84
N TYR A 687 20.77 44.65 18.63
CA TYR A 687 20.02 44.87 17.38
C TYR A 687 18.72 44.04 17.37
N PHE A 688 18.79 42.69 17.59
CA PHE A 688 17.61 41.85 17.59
C PHE A 688 16.65 42.15 18.76
N LYS A 689 17.13 42.75 19.81
CA LYS A 689 16.30 43.18 20.97
C LYS A 689 15.48 44.42 20.65
N GLU A 690 15.99 45.31 19.81
CA GLU A 690 15.35 46.56 19.42
C GLU A 690 14.57 46.44 18.10
N SER A 691 14.94 45.54 17.24
CA SER A 691 14.34 45.33 15.91
C SER A 691 12.87 44.82 16.00
N ASP A 692 12.04 45.23 15.05
CA ASP A 692 10.67 44.77 14.88
C ASP A 692 10.56 43.47 14.07
N THR A 693 11.66 42.99 13.43
CA THR A 693 11.72 41.81 12.58
C THR A 693 12.95 40.97 12.90
N ASP A 694 12.86 39.65 12.63
CA ASP A 694 13.98 38.71 12.68
C ASP A 694 14.50 38.31 11.28
N ASP A 695 14.12 39.09 10.27
CA ASP A 695 14.51 38.85 8.88
C ASP A 695 16.03 39.09 8.69
N LEU A 696 16.69 38.09 8.08
CA LEU A 696 18.13 38.06 7.95
C LEU A 696 18.64 39.14 6.96
N GLU A 697 17.94 39.29 5.81
CA GLU A 697 18.32 40.32 4.81
C GLU A 697 18.23 41.72 5.42
N THR A 698 17.18 41.97 6.18
CA THR A 698 16.99 43.27 6.86
C THR A 698 18.09 43.48 7.92
N ALA A 699 18.46 42.46 8.67
CA ALA A 699 19.52 42.56 9.66
C ALA A 699 20.88 42.83 9.03
N MET A 700 21.21 42.16 7.93
CA MET A 700 22.45 42.39 7.17
C MET A 700 22.54 43.82 6.61
N ASP A 701 21.43 44.35 6.08
CA ASP A 701 21.37 45.71 5.54
C ASP A 701 21.49 46.78 6.65
N GLU A 702 20.84 46.58 7.79
CA GLU A 702 20.83 47.55 8.91
C GLU A 702 22.11 47.55 9.73
N LEU A 703 22.77 46.39 9.88
CA LEU A 703 24.06 46.25 10.54
C LEU A 703 25.25 46.68 9.67
N GLY A 704 25.02 47.09 8.42
CA GLY A 704 25.98 47.85 7.58
C GLY A 704 27.13 47.02 7.01
N GLY A 705 27.08 45.71 7.03
CA GLY A 705 28.08 44.81 6.41
C GLY A 705 29.37 44.64 7.21
N ASP A 706 29.38 45.04 8.49
CA ASP A 706 30.51 44.82 9.41
C ASP A 706 30.55 43.40 9.96
N TYR A 707 29.45 42.64 9.75
CA TYR A 707 29.25 41.25 10.23
C TYR A 707 28.92 40.31 9.08
N THR A 708 29.36 39.05 9.20
CA THR A 708 29.03 38.01 8.24
C THR A 708 27.62 37.47 8.47
N GLU A 709 27.02 36.84 7.44
CA GLU A 709 25.72 36.22 7.53
C GLU A 709 25.68 35.16 8.65
N ASP A 710 26.73 34.33 8.77
CA ASP A 710 26.83 33.29 9.80
C ASP A 710 26.90 33.88 11.21
N GLU A 711 27.63 34.98 11.43
CA GLU A 711 27.69 35.70 12.70
C GLU A 711 26.30 36.18 13.12
N ILE A 712 25.58 36.81 12.20
CA ILE A 712 24.21 37.30 12.45
C ILE A 712 23.26 36.16 12.74
N ARG A 713 23.36 35.03 12.01
CA ARG A 713 22.53 33.83 12.23
C ARG A 713 22.81 33.21 13.60
N LEU A 714 24.05 33.04 13.96
CA LEU A 714 24.45 32.46 15.24
C LEU A 714 23.94 33.29 16.44
N VAL A 715 24.11 34.61 16.40
CA VAL A 715 23.60 35.48 17.47
C VAL A 715 22.07 35.54 17.47
N ARG A 716 21.42 35.51 16.30
CA ARG A 716 19.96 35.36 16.22
C ARG A 716 19.47 34.07 16.89
N ILE A 717 20.15 32.94 16.66
CA ILE A 717 19.84 31.65 17.32
C ILE A 717 19.96 31.80 18.85
N LYS A 718 21.04 32.40 19.32
CA LYS A 718 21.23 32.69 20.76
C LYS A 718 20.11 33.56 21.31
N PHE A 719 19.80 34.67 20.65
CA PHE A 719 18.76 35.61 21.06
C PHE A 719 17.38 34.92 21.15
N MET A 720 17.01 34.17 20.12
CA MET A 720 15.75 33.42 20.10
C MET A 720 15.70 32.31 21.15
N SER A 721 16.83 31.65 21.44
CA SER A 721 16.93 30.66 22.47
C SER A 721 16.78 31.25 23.90
N ASP A 722 17.37 32.42 24.13
CA ASP A 722 17.36 33.08 25.46
C ASP A 722 16.00 33.76 25.74
N MET A 723 15.42 34.42 24.72
CA MET A 723 14.25 35.27 24.90
C MET A 723 12.94 34.63 24.50
N GLY A 724 12.98 33.71 23.54
CA GLY A 724 11.80 33.08 22.95
C GLY A 724 11.36 31.78 23.63
N ASN A 725 12.24 31.13 24.41
CA ASN A 725 12.02 29.76 24.90
C ASN A 725 12.09 29.60 26.44
#